data_33ea14b278b53eab6ac4dbfdace25582
#
_entry.id   33ea14b278b53eab6ac4dbfdace25582
#
_cell.length_a   1.000
_cell.length_b   1.000
_cell.length_c   1.000
_cell.angle_alpha   90.00
_cell.angle_beta   90.00
_cell.angle_gamma   90.00
#
_symmetry.space_group_name_H-M   'P 1'
#
loop_
_entity.id
_entity.type
_entity.pdbx_description
1 polymer ?
#
loop_
_entity_poly.entity_id
_entity_poly.type
_entity_poly.pdbx_seq_one_letter_code
_entity_poly.pdbx_strand_id
1 'polypeptide(L)'
;MNADLLQGFYLGDVLVEPLKGHVSGPAGAQHLPPKAVEVLLCLASDPGELVTRNKLLAAVWGSGQGSQEAIGHAVSEIRHALGDQVDNPTFIQTLPRRGYRLIIKPVLAADHSDSVVLGATGSTQAADIGLLENLQRRGVFETAVAYLIFGWLLIQIADIVFAQLHLPDWTATFVTVLVIAGFPMAIILSWFLEFRDGRAVVHQLSAADARRRRFSRTYMSVVGALALAAVFVYAYDQSIGLPQAERAEPVASLPKIQLPPITENSFAVLPFLNLDGGKETQIFADGLVDDVISQLSRVPGLRVASRGDSFTLAPNSASQEVRNRLRVAMYLEGSVEMAAEKLRVTVQMIDSESGFHILSRQFDRTRAGFFDIRDEITSLTVANVRVALPPGLRSSSLKVIEDPSLDAYVLYRQGIEAMRQPLSMDTVASALGWFDGALAVDPEYAAALAGKCAMYVKGYGEMDDASFISQAKSACSSALALNPNLDIVHTALGDLYRSTGQWSEAEAAYQKALSIDPSNVESLTGLGTIYARQNRLDEAEASLRKAVDIHPGDFRAYNRLGSFLFQSGRFEEAVEQYQYAVGVEPNNMNGYGNLGAAYTLLGNFPAAAAAHQKAHDIAPTKNSYTNLGLVHYYMGNLDAAIESHSNAIDLKPNDYLARSNLGDALWIAGREDEARLEFKKAEALVESALQVNPNDPFSMMDLAWIRAMLDKHESARDLMDRARGMAPDDPYTYYYDGMIFLRAGDKESALDALEIAAEKGYSRLMLNTEPHLATLRNDPRFAAIVNPG
;
A
#
# COMPACT_ATOMS: atom_id res chain seq x y z
N MET A 1 39.73 4.50 -22.64
CA MET A 1 38.63 5.31 -23.21
C MET A 1 39.22 6.63 -23.66
N ASN A 2 38.91 7.07 -24.87
CA ASN A 2 39.37 8.38 -25.37
C ASN A 2 38.54 9.47 -24.63
N ALA A 3 39.22 10.37 -23.91
CA ALA A 3 38.58 11.41 -23.10
C ALA A 3 37.79 12.43 -23.95
N ASP A 4 38.19 12.63 -25.20
CA ASP A 4 37.54 13.57 -26.11
C ASP A 4 36.12 13.14 -26.50
N LEU A 5 35.87 11.82 -26.55
CA LEU A 5 34.54 11.27 -26.84
C LEU A 5 33.52 11.54 -25.73
N LEU A 6 33.97 11.84 -24.50
CA LEU A 6 33.04 12.16 -23.38
C LEU A 6 32.35 13.51 -23.55
N GLN A 7 32.94 14.44 -24.34
CA GLN A 7 32.35 15.75 -24.60
C GLN A 7 31.24 15.72 -25.66
N GLY A 8 31.02 14.57 -26.28
CA GLY A 8 29.99 14.35 -27.29
C GLY A 8 30.60 14.14 -28.68
N PHE A 9 29.95 13.31 -29.47
CA PHE A 9 30.39 12.96 -30.83
C PHE A 9 29.21 12.59 -31.73
N TYR A 10 29.43 12.75 -33.03
CA TYR A 10 28.47 12.34 -34.04
C TYR A 10 28.79 10.97 -34.61
N LEU A 11 27.77 10.13 -34.82
CA LEU A 11 27.81 8.92 -35.65
C LEU A 11 26.89 9.15 -36.86
N GLY A 12 27.46 9.63 -37.99
CA GLY A 12 26.70 10.16 -39.10
C GLY A 12 25.86 11.38 -38.63
N ASP A 13 24.53 11.31 -38.77
CA ASP A 13 23.62 12.38 -38.36
C ASP A 13 23.11 12.25 -36.92
N VAL A 14 23.65 11.31 -36.13
CA VAL A 14 23.23 11.02 -34.76
C VAL A 14 24.24 11.59 -33.78
N LEU A 15 23.83 12.56 -32.94
CA LEU A 15 24.64 13.11 -31.85
C LEU A 15 24.52 12.19 -30.62
N VAL A 16 25.66 11.80 -30.07
CA VAL A 16 25.81 11.06 -28.83
C VAL A 16 26.40 11.99 -27.78
N GLU A 17 25.70 12.17 -26.66
CA GLU A 17 26.16 12.95 -25.49
C GLU A 17 26.36 12.01 -24.29
N PRO A 18 27.56 11.41 -24.16
CA PRO A 18 27.79 10.35 -23.18
C PRO A 18 27.59 10.75 -21.73
N LEU A 19 27.97 11.98 -21.34
CA LEU A 19 27.82 12.48 -19.97
C LEU A 19 26.36 12.68 -19.56
N LYS A 20 25.45 12.88 -20.54
CA LYS A 20 24.01 13.00 -20.31
C LYS A 20 23.28 11.66 -20.53
N GLY A 21 23.95 10.65 -21.07
CA GLY A 21 23.32 9.40 -21.49
C GLY A 21 22.33 9.59 -22.64
N HIS A 22 22.46 10.62 -23.48
CA HIS A 22 21.53 10.95 -24.54
C HIS A 22 22.09 10.68 -25.93
N VAL A 23 21.20 10.17 -26.79
CA VAL A 23 21.42 9.98 -28.21
C VAL A 23 20.32 10.71 -28.97
N SER A 24 20.70 11.64 -29.84
CA SER A 24 19.75 12.47 -30.60
C SER A 24 20.02 12.34 -32.10
N GLY A 25 19.01 11.90 -32.84
CA GLY A 25 19.10 11.71 -34.31
C GLY A 25 17.77 11.99 -35.01
N PRO A 26 17.68 11.72 -36.32
CA PRO A 26 16.47 11.95 -37.11
C PRO A 26 15.22 11.24 -36.58
N ALA A 27 15.37 10.18 -35.79
CA ALA A 27 14.27 9.42 -35.15
C ALA A 27 13.84 9.98 -33.78
N GLY A 28 14.44 11.10 -33.32
CA GLY A 28 14.20 11.70 -32.00
C GLY A 28 15.34 11.50 -31.02
N ALA A 29 15.12 11.99 -29.77
CA ALA A 29 16.10 11.85 -28.69
C ALA A 29 15.73 10.64 -27.82
N GLN A 30 16.70 9.80 -27.46
CA GLN A 30 16.54 8.63 -26.61
C GLN A 30 17.59 8.62 -25.50
N HIS A 31 17.25 8.00 -24.36
CA HIS A 31 18.17 7.86 -23.24
C HIS A 31 18.80 6.46 -23.23
N LEU A 32 20.11 6.39 -23.09
CA LEU A 32 20.87 5.15 -22.94
C LEU A 32 21.22 4.90 -21.47
N PRO A 33 21.02 3.68 -20.96
CA PRO A 33 21.51 3.30 -19.65
C PRO A 33 23.04 3.42 -19.53
N PRO A 34 23.59 3.69 -18.33
CA PRO A 34 25.01 3.94 -18.13
C PRO A 34 25.91 2.85 -18.71
N LYS A 35 25.55 1.57 -18.56
CA LYS A 35 26.35 0.44 -19.11
C LYS A 35 26.30 0.37 -20.63
N ALA A 36 25.20 0.76 -21.26
CA ALA A 36 25.12 0.86 -22.72
C ALA A 36 25.97 2.03 -23.25
N VAL A 37 26.03 3.15 -22.54
CA VAL A 37 26.92 4.27 -22.87
C VAL A 37 28.39 3.85 -22.80
N GLU A 38 28.80 3.12 -21.75
CA GLU A 38 30.17 2.61 -21.60
C GLU A 38 30.55 1.64 -22.72
N VAL A 39 29.61 0.75 -23.12
CA VAL A 39 29.82 -0.16 -24.28
C VAL A 39 29.96 0.64 -25.56
N LEU A 40 29.11 1.66 -25.80
CA LEU A 40 29.22 2.50 -27.01
C LEU A 40 30.51 3.29 -27.05
N LEU A 41 30.99 3.86 -25.95
CA LEU A 41 32.26 4.54 -25.82
C LEU A 41 33.45 3.59 -26.10
N CYS A 42 33.39 2.35 -25.62
CA CYS A 42 34.39 1.34 -25.88
C CYS A 42 34.49 0.99 -27.37
N LEU A 43 33.32 0.89 -28.06
CA LEU A 43 33.26 0.68 -29.50
C LEU A 43 33.73 1.90 -30.31
N ALA A 44 33.40 3.10 -29.82
CA ALA A 44 33.78 4.37 -30.46
C ALA A 44 35.25 4.74 -30.27
N SER A 45 35.92 4.15 -29.27
CA SER A 45 37.37 4.34 -29.07
C SER A 45 38.22 3.64 -30.13
N ASP A 46 37.75 2.53 -30.71
CA ASP A 46 38.44 1.74 -31.72
C ASP A 46 37.51 1.55 -32.96
N PRO A 47 37.17 2.62 -33.71
CA PRO A 47 36.19 2.56 -34.78
C PRO A 47 36.73 1.73 -35.96
N GLY A 48 35.89 0.83 -36.49
CA GLY A 48 36.29 -0.09 -37.56
C GLY A 48 37.00 -1.35 -37.09
N GLU A 49 37.45 -1.42 -35.85
CA GLU A 49 38.15 -2.58 -35.29
C GLU A 49 37.16 -3.52 -34.57
N LEU A 50 37.52 -4.81 -34.52
CA LEU A 50 36.76 -5.82 -33.78
C LEU A 50 37.03 -5.71 -32.29
N VAL A 51 36.03 -5.32 -31.52
CA VAL A 51 36.09 -5.35 -30.07
C VAL A 51 35.48 -6.69 -29.59
N THR A 52 36.34 -7.54 -29.02
CA THR A 52 35.93 -8.88 -28.56
C THR A 52 35.00 -8.77 -27.33
N ARG A 53 34.14 -9.78 -27.15
CA ARG A 53 33.23 -9.83 -25.98
C ARG A 53 33.97 -9.78 -24.64
N ASN A 54 35.10 -10.47 -24.55
CA ASN A 54 35.92 -10.43 -23.33
C ASN A 54 36.53 -9.05 -23.07
N LYS A 55 36.96 -8.31 -24.14
CA LYS A 55 37.45 -6.93 -24.01
C LYS A 55 36.31 -6.00 -23.49
N LEU A 56 35.07 -6.16 -23.99
CA LEU A 56 33.93 -5.40 -23.53
C LEU A 56 33.57 -5.73 -22.06
N LEU A 57 33.55 -7.00 -21.67
CA LEU A 57 33.32 -7.41 -20.30
C LEU A 57 34.30 -6.80 -19.33
N ALA A 58 35.61 -6.93 -19.65
CA ALA A 58 36.67 -6.41 -18.81
C ALA A 58 36.63 -4.87 -18.70
N ALA A 59 36.31 -4.17 -19.80
CA ALA A 59 36.31 -2.71 -19.86
C ALA A 59 35.08 -2.07 -19.16
N VAL A 60 33.92 -2.74 -19.18
CA VAL A 60 32.64 -2.16 -18.74
C VAL A 60 32.17 -2.74 -17.40
N TRP A 61 32.44 -4.02 -17.11
CA TRP A 61 31.97 -4.69 -15.89
C TRP A 61 33.13 -5.13 -14.96
N GLY A 62 34.39 -4.99 -15.37
CA GLY A 62 35.53 -5.41 -14.56
C GLY A 62 35.70 -6.93 -14.46
N SER A 63 36.62 -7.39 -13.61
CA SER A 63 36.85 -8.82 -13.38
C SER A 63 35.78 -9.37 -12.42
N GLY A 64 34.71 -10.01 -12.94
CA GLY A 64 33.86 -10.90 -12.15
C GLY A 64 32.34 -10.65 -12.11
N GLN A 65 31.80 -9.57 -12.68
CA GLN A 65 30.36 -9.26 -12.54
C GLN A 65 29.55 -9.17 -13.86
N GLY A 66 30.10 -9.45 -15.02
CA GLY A 66 29.40 -9.35 -16.31
C GLY A 66 29.11 -10.68 -16.97
N SER A 67 27.91 -10.90 -17.49
CA SER A 67 27.56 -12.03 -18.34
C SER A 67 27.64 -11.68 -19.83
N GLN A 68 27.76 -12.68 -20.70
CA GLN A 68 27.70 -12.45 -22.16
C GLN A 68 26.33 -11.94 -22.61
N GLU A 69 25.27 -12.23 -21.84
CA GLU A 69 23.91 -11.76 -22.07
C GLU A 69 23.79 -10.25 -21.78
N ALA A 70 24.48 -9.74 -20.75
CA ALA A 70 24.52 -8.31 -20.42
C ALA A 70 25.10 -7.45 -21.55
N ILE A 71 26.11 -7.95 -22.26
CA ILE A 71 26.64 -7.26 -23.48
C ILE A 71 25.59 -7.27 -24.57
N GLY A 72 24.91 -8.41 -24.80
CA GLY A 72 23.86 -8.54 -25.81
C GLY A 72 22.73 -7.55 -25.57
N HIS A 73 22.30 -7.40 -24.32
CA HIS A 73 21.27 -6.44 -23.91
C HIS A 73 21.73 -4.98 -24.14
N ALA A 74 22.92 -4.62 -23.69
CA ALA A 74 23.48 -3.27 -23.89
C ALA A 74 23.61 -2.91 -25.39
N VAL A 75 24.06 -3.84 -26.24
CA VAL A 75 24.13 -3.61 -27.69
C VAL A 75 22.75 -3.49 -28.33
N SER A 76 21.76 -4.22 -27.84
CA SER A 76 20.37 -4.10 -28.28
C SER A 76 19.80 -2.72 -27.98
N GLU A 77 20.04 -2.18 -26.78
CA GLU A 77 19.62 -0.83 -26.37
C GLU A 77 20.31 0.26 -27.22
N ILE A 78 21.63 0.11 -27.48
CA ILE A 78 22.36 1.05 -28.34
C ILE A 78 21.76 1.03 -29.75
N ARG A 79 21.50 -0.14 -30.32
CA ARG A 79 20.88 -0.26 -31.63
C ARG A 79 19.52 0.41 -31.69
N HIS A 80 18.70 0.16 -30.69
CA HIS A 80 17.39 0.79 -30.60
C HIS A 80 17.51 2.32 -30.59
N ALA A 81 18.43 2.86 -29.79
CA ALA A 81 18.67 4.30 -29.71
C ALA A 81 19.27 4.92 -30.98
N LEU A 82 20.09 4.17 -31.72
CA LEU A 82 20.66 4.61 -32.99
C LEU A 82 19.75 4.34 -34.19
N GLY A 83 18.64 3.63 -34.02
CA GLY A 83 17.78 3.15 -35.11
C GLY A 83 18.45 2.09 -36.01
N ASP A 84 19.40 1.31 -35.46
CA ASP A 84 20.19 0.33 -36.19
C ASP A 84 19.53 -1.05 -36.24
N GLN A 85 19.57 -1.71 -37.38
CA GLN A 85 18.95 -3.02 -37.58
C GLN A 85 19.98 -4.15 -37.56
N VAL A 86 19.62 -5.29 -36.98
CA VAL A 86 20.51 -6.45 -36.84
C VAL A 86 20.90 -7.04 -38.18
N ASP A 87 19.95 -7.13 -39.13
CA ASP A 87 20.13 -7.79 -40.43
C ASP A 87 20.79 -6.89 -41.47
N ASN A 88 20.69 -5.56 -41.30
CA ASN A 88 21.37 -4.58 -42.17
C ASN A 88 21.96 -3.44 -41.30
N PRO A 89 23.06 -3.72 -40.60
CA PRO A 89 23.63 -2.81 -39.62
C PRO A 89 24.29 -1.59 -40.26
N THR A 90 23.86 -0.41 -39.86
CA THR A 90 24.42 0.88 -40.28
C THR A 90 25.54 1.33 -39.32
N PHE A 91 25.34 1.08 -38.01
CA PHE A 91 26.23 1.56 -36.96
C PHE A 91 27.04 0.45 -36.30
N ILE A 92 26.42 -0.66 -35.87
CA ILE A 92 27.09 -1.72 -35.12
C ILE A 92 26.94 -3.07 -35.83
N GLN A 93 28.02 -3.61 -36.32
CA GLN A 93 28.12 -4.94 -36.89
C GLN A 93 28.39 -5.99 -35.82
N THR A 94 27.51 -7.04 -35.77
CA THR A 94 27.79 -8.24 -34.96
C THR A 94 28.64 -9.22 -35.74
N LEU A 95 29.75 -9.65 -35.15
CA LEU A 95 30.54 -10.76 -35.66
C LEU A 95 30.29 -12.00 -34.80
N PRO A 96 29.55 -13.01 -35.29
CA PRO A 96 29.06 -14.14 -34.48
C PRO A 96 30.23 -14.82 -33.76
N ARG A 97 30.06 -15.08 -32.46
CA ARG A 97 31.04 -15.68 -31.54
C ARG A 97 32.33 -14.88 -31.32
N ARG A 98 32.56 -13.75 -32.02
CA ARG A 98 33.77 -12.96 -31.92
C ARG A 98 33.65 -11.64 -31.22
N GLY A 99 32.57 -10.87 -31.45
CA GLY A 99 32.34 -9.58 -30.80
C GLY A 99 31.55 -8.60 -31.66
N TYR A 100 31.84 -7.32 -31.48
CA TYR A 100 31.12 -6.22 -32.15
C TYR A 100 32.09 -5.24 -32.75
N ARG A 101 31.66 -4.51 -33.79
CA ARG A 101 32.43 -3.50 -34.49
C ARG A 101 31.56 -2.28 -34.74
N LEU A 102 32.07 -1.07 -34.44
CA LEU A 102 31.46 0.17 -34.90
C LEU A 102 31.85 0.44 -36.35
N ILE A 103 30.83 0.61 -37.21
CA ILE A 103 31.06 0.76 -38.69
C ILE A 103 31.43 2.21 -39.02
N ILE A 104 30.74 3.16 -38.40
CA ILE A 104 30.87 4.59 -38.65
C ILE A 104 31.93 5.17 -37.71
N LYS A 105 32.82 5.98 -38.25
CA LYS A 105 33.86 6.66 -37.47
C LYS A 105 33.22 7.85 -36.72
N PRO A 106 33.39 7.95 -35.38
CA PRO A 106 32.89 9.08 -34.62
C PRO A 106 33.59 10.38 -35.00
N VAL A 107 32.86 11.46 -35.14
CA VAL A 107 33.36 12.83 -35.36
C VAL A 107 33.06 13.63 -34.11
N LEU A 108 34.05 14.27 -33.51
CA LEU A 108 33.85 15.05 -32.28
C LEU A 108 32.89 16.19 -32.53
N ALA A 109 32.03 16.49 -31.57
CA ALA A 109 31.00 17.52 -31.68
C ALA A 109 31.64 18.93 -31.90
N ALA A 110 32.86 19.15 -31.39
CA ALA A 110 33.64 20.36 -31.59
C ALA A 110 34.14 20.53 -33.05
N ASP A 111 34.41 19.43 -33.75
CA ASP A 111 34.90 19.46 -35.14
C ASP A 111 33.75 19.53 -36.18
N HIS A 112 32.51 19.31 -35.75
CA HIS A 112 31.36 19.30 -36.67
C HIS A 112 30.89 20.73 -37.02
N SER A 113 31.30 21.74 -36.26
CA SER A 113 30.92 23.14 -36.50
C SER A 113 31.68 23.83 -37.66
N ASP A 114 32.79 23.26 -38.12
CA ASP A 114 33.67 23.94 -39.14
C ASP A 114 33.51 23.39 -40.58
N SER A 115 32.64 22.39 -40.80
CA SER A 115 32.57 21.76 -42.15
C SER A 115 31.30 22.13 -42.98
N VAL A 116 30.49 23.12 -42.56
CA VAL A 116 29.24 23.51 -43.26
C VAL A 116 29.30 24.96 -43.81
N VAL A 117 30.47 25.44 -44.18
CA VAL A 117 30.56 26.71 -44.94
C VAL A 117 31.45 26.50 -46.15
N LEU A 118 30.88 26.00 -47.24
CA LEU A 118 31.32 26.31 -48.64
C LEU A 118 30.49 25.45 -49.62
N GLY A 119 29.54 26.12 -50.30
CA GLY A 119 29.02 25.59 -51.54
C GLY A 119 27.50 25.65 -51.75
N ALA A 120 26.97 26.88 -51.99
CA ALA A 120 25.79 27.02 -52.83
C ALA A 120 25.68 28.44 -53.41
N THR A 121 26.22 28.67 -54.55
CA THR A 121 25.72 29.71 -55.48
C THR A 121 24.74 29.04 -56.43
N GLY A 122 23.54 29.57 -56.56
CA GLY A 122 22.75 29.39 -57.79
C GLY A 122 21.26 29.19 -57.62
N SER A 123 20.51 30.27 -57.99
CA SER A 123 19.18 30.32 -58.58
C SER A 123 17.94 30.22 -57.72
N THR A 124 17.28 31.36 -57.66
CA THR A 124 15.89 31.63 -57.31
C THR A 124 14.85 30.71 -57.95
N GLN A 125 14.03 30.09 -57.08
CA GLN A 125 12.62 29.87 -57.35
C GLN A 125 11.85 30.00 -56.02
N ALA A 126 10.89 30.91 -55.97
CA ALA A 126 10.00 31.13 -54.86
C ALA A 126 9.07 29.92 -54.70
N ALA A 127 9.34 29.03 -53.75
CA ALA A 127 8.40 28.00 -53.28
C ALA A 127 7.73 28.52 -52.01
N ASP A 128 6.44 28.35 -51.89
CA ASP A 128 5.61 28.64 -50.71
C ASP A 128 6.20 27.97 -49.48
N ILE A 129 6.76 28.77 -48.60
CA ILE A 129 7.28 28.32 -47.31
C ILE A 129 6.09 27.95 -46.43
N GLY A 130 5.94 26.67 -46.05
CA GLY A 130 4.84 26.20 -45.24
C GLY A 130 4.73 26.98 -43.89
N LEU A 131 3.50 27.07 -43.41
CA LEU A 131 3.15 27.82 -42.16
C LEU A 131 4.04 27.40 -40.94
N LEU A 132 4.42 26.13 -40.85
CA LEU A 132 5.30 25.59 -39.79
C LEU A 132 6.74 26.15 -39.81
N GLU A 133 7.31 26.34 -41.00
CA GLU A 133 8.68 26.82 -41.18
C GLU A 133 8.78 28.33 -40.87
N ASN A 134 7.71 29.08 -41.12
CA ASN A 134 7.58 30.47 -40.75
C ASN A 134 7.40 30.68 -39.23
N LEU A 135 6.74 29.75 -38.52
CA LEU A 135 6.58 29.75 -37.07
C LEU A 135 7.92 29.47 -36.35
N GLN A 136 8.71 28.50 -36.85
CA GLN A 136 10.03 28.18 -36.32
C GLN A 136 11.04 29.31 -36.46
N ARG A 137 11.06 30.00 -37.62
CA ARG A 137 11.97 31.12 -37.86
C ARG A 137 11.69 32.38 -37.01
N ARG A 138 10.49 32.47 -36.39
CA ARG A 138 10.08 33.64 -35.60
C ARG A 138 10.11 33.41 -34.09
N GLY A 139 10.69 32.33 -33.63
CA GLY A 139 10.78 32.01 -32.20
C GLY A 139 9.43 31.79 -31.50
N VAL A 140 8.34 31.64 -32.26
CA VAL A 140 6.98 31.41 -31.72
C VAL A 140 6.91 30.08 -31.00
N PHE A 141 7.63 29.09 -31.50
CA PHE A 141 7.67 27.74 -30.90
C PHE A 141 8.43 27.76 -29.56
N GLU A 142 9.55 28.47 -29.51
CA GLU A 142 10.34 28.62 -28.28
C GLU A 142 9.54 29.37 -27.19
N THR A 143 8.83 30.45 -27.58
CA THR A 143 7.95 31.18 -26.67
C THR A 143 6.78 30.34 -26.21
N ALA A 144 6.16 29.53 -27.07
CA ALA A 144 5.08 28.61 -26.69
C ALA A 144 5.55 27.56 -25.69
N VAL A 145 6.71 26.94 -25.92
CA VAL A 145 7.28 25.94 -25.00
C VAL A 145 7.66 26.58 -23.67
N ALA A 146 8.32 27.76 -23.70
CA ALA A 146 8.68 28.49 -22.49
C ALA A 146 7.42 28.90 -21.67
N TYR A 147 6.36 29.35 -22.36
CA TYR A 147 5.10 29.69 -21.72
C TYR A 147 4.41 28.48 -21.08
N LEU A 148 4.40 27.33 -21.75
CA LEU A 148 3.81 26.09 -21.22
C LEU A 148 4.57 25.60 -19.97
N ILE A 149 5.91 25.65 -19.99
CA ILE A 149 6.73 25.26 -18.83
C ILE A 149 6.48 26.21 -17.67
N PHE A 150 6.50 27.53 -17.91
CA PHE A 150 6.31 28.53 -16.88
C PHE A 150 4.86 28.53 -16.35
N GLY A 151 3.88 28.36 -17.24
CA GLY A 151 2.47 28.23 -16.87
C GLY A 151 2.20 26.99 -16.02
N TRP A 152 2.79 25.85 -16.39
CA TRP A 152 2.70 24.62 -15.59
C TRP A 152 3.32 24.82 -14.20
N LEU A 153 4.50 25.45 -14.12
CA LEU A 153 5.17 25.73 -12.86
C LEU A 153 4.34 26.68 -11.98
N LEU A 154 3.71 27.71 -12.57
CA LEU A 154 2.82 28.63 -11.86
C LEU A 154 1.59 27.94 -11.27
N ILE A 155 0.98 27.02 -12.02
CA ILE A 155 -0.16 26.23 -11.56
C ILE A 155 0.29 25.34 -10.39
N GLN A 156 1.43 24.64 -10.49
CA GLN A 156 1.95 23.79 -9.40
C GLN A 156 2.27 24.61 -8.14
N ILE A 157 2.87 25.79 -8.30
CA ILE A 157 3.15 26.68 -7.15
C ILE A 157 1.84 27.19 -6.55
N ALA A 158 0.85 27.55 -7.37
CA ALA A 158 -0.44 28.04 -6.88
C ALA A 158 -1.16 26.94 -6.06
N ASP A 159 -1.20 25.70 -6.54
CA ASP A 159 -1.82 24.58 -5.83
C ASP A 159 -1.18 24.33 -4.45
N ILE A 160 0.16 24.37 -4.37
CA ILE A 160 0.88 24.13 -3.12
C ILE A 160 0.77 25.34 -2.17
N VAL A 161 1.04 26.54 -2.67
CA VAL A 161 1.14 27.74 -1.83
C VAL A 161 -0.24 28.23 -1.38
N PHE A 162 -1.26 28.17 -2.24
CA PHE A 162 -2.59 28.65 -1.89
C PHE A 162 -3.28 27.72 -0.88
N ALA A 163 -3.03 26.43 -0.97
CA ALA A 163 -3.48 25.48 0.06
C ALA A 163 -2.84 25.76 1.44
N GLN A 164 -1.54 26.10 1.47
CA GLN A 164 -0.84 26.44 2.72
C GLN A 164 -1.28 27.79 3.31
N LEU A 165 -1.62 28.74 2.45
CA LEU A 165 -2.11 30.06 2.86
C LEU A 165 -3.61 30.08 3.18
N HIS A 166 -4.31 28.94 3.11
CA HIS A 166 -5.76 28.82 3.32
C HIS A 166 -6.58 29.78 2.45
N LEU A 167 -6.12 30.03 1.21
CA LEU A 167 -6.88 30.83 0.25
C LEU A 167 -8.06 30.04 -0.30
N PRO A 168 -9.16 30.69 -0.69
CA PRO A 168 -10.32 30.01 -1.24
C PRO A 168 -9.97 29.19 -2.50
N ASP A 169 -10.55 28.01 -2.68
CA ASP A 169 -10.24 27.04 -3.75
C ASP A 169 -10.37 27.63 -5.17
N TRP A 170 -11.26 28.64 -5.37
CA TRP A 170 -11.40 29.30 -6.65
C TRP A 170 -10.14 30.08 -7.09
N THR A 171 -9.22 30.39 -6.18
CA THR A 171 -8.00 31.16 -6.49
C THR A 171 -7.01 30.34 -7.33
N ALA A 172 -6.87 29.04 -7.06
CA ALA A 172 -6.04 28.14 -7.87
C ALA A 172 -6.67 27.95 -9.26
N THR A 173 -7.99 27.76 -9.32
CA THR A 173 -8.75 27.71 -10.57
C THR A 173 -8.61 28.99 -11.38
N PHE A 174 -8.66 30.16 -10.72
CA PHE A 174 -8.49 31.46 -11.37
C PHE A 174 -7.10 31.60 -12.01
N VAL A 175 -6.02 31.17 -11.33
CA VAL A 175 -4.65 31.17 -11.89
C VAL A 175 -4.58 30.24 -13.10
N THR A 176 -5.18 29.06 -13.02
CA THR A 176 -5.23 28.11 -14.13
C THR A 176 -5.92 28.70 -15.36
N VAL A 177 -7.09 29.33 -15.18
CA VAL A 177 -7.84 30.01 -16.25
C VAL A 177 -7.01 31.17 -16.84
N LEU A 178 -6.33 31.94 -16.00
CA LEU A 178 -5.51 33.05 -16.42
C LEU A 178 -4.28 32.59 -17.24
N VAL A 179 -3.66 31.49 -16.85
CA VAL A 179 -2.57 30.85 -17.62
C VAL A 179 -3.10 30.33 -18.97
N ILE A 180 -4.23 29.66 -18.99
CA ILE A 180 -4.82 29.16 -20.26
C ILE A 180 -5.21 30.33 -21.19
N ALA A 181 -5.85 31.39 -20.67
CA ALA A 181 -6.26 32.54 -21.44
C ALA A 181 -5.05 33.41 -21.90
N GLY A 182 -3.97 33.42 -21.15
CA GLY A 182 -2.72 34.12 -21.48
C GLY A 182 -1.93 33.46 -22.61
N PHE A 183 -2.09 32.16 -22.85
CA PHE A 183 -1.34 31.46 -23.89
C PHE A 183 -1.54 31.99 -25.32
N PRO A 184 -2.76 32.21 -25.82
CA PRO A 184 -2.97 32.85 -27.12
C PRO A 184 -2.39 34.26 -27.20
N MET A 185 -2.45 35.01 -26.10
CA MET A 185 -1.92 36.36 -26.03
C MET A 185 -0.40 36.40 -26.08
N ALA A 186 0.28 35.43 -25.40
CA ALA A 186 1.73 35.25 -25.46
C ALA A 186 2.21 34.91 -26.87
N ILE A 187 1.48 34.06 -27.60
CA ILE A 187 1.77 33.71 -28.98
C ILE A 187 1.61 34.97 -29.90
N ILE A 188 0.54 35.75 -29.72
CA ILE A 188 0.32 36.97 -30.47
C ILE A 188 1.43 38.01 -30.20
N LEU A 189 1.81 38.17 -28.93
CA LEU A 189 2.89 39.09 -28.54
C LEU A 189 4.24 38.63 -29.12
N SER A 190 4.55 37.35 -29.09
CA SER A 190 5.77 36.78 -29.69
C SER A 190 5.85 37.00 -31.19
N TRP A 191 4.71 37.17 -31.88
CA TRP A 191 4.66 37.49 -33.31
C TRP A 191 5.05 38.96 -33.60
N PHE A 192 4.89 39.87 -32.63
CA PHE A 192 5.17 41.30 -32.76
C PHE A 192 6.49 41.75 -32.11
N LEU A 193 7.03 40.99 -31.16
CA LEU A 193 8.21 41.34 -30.39
C LEU A 193 9.36 40.35 -30.75
N GLU A 194 10.45 40.92 -31.31
CA GLU A 194 11.70 40.17 -31.54
C GLU A 194 12.71 40.58 -30.48
N PHE A 195 13.21 39.62 -29.71
CA PHE A 195 14.29 39.87 -28.74
C PHE A 195 15.66 39.71 -29.45
N ARG A 196 16.39 40.79 -29.59
CA ARG A 196 17.74 40.84 -30.12
C ARG A 196 18.68 41.47 -29.09
N ASP A 197 19.72 40.79 -28.70
CA ASP A 197 20.75 41.26 -27.76
C ASP A 197 20.18 41.73 -26.39
N GLY A 198 19.15 41.03 -25.83
CA GLY A 198 18.59 41.33 -24.52
C GLY A 198 17.68 42.56 -24.45
N ARG A 199 17.30 43.16 -25.59
CA ARG A 199 16.37 44.26 -25.66
C ARG A 199 15.19 43.93 -26.57
N ALA A 200 13.97 44.26 -26.13
CA ALA A 200 12.76 44.15 -26.94
C ALA A 200 12.75 45.25 -28.00
N VAL A 201 12.84 44.92 -29.27
CA VAL A 201 12.76 45.85 -30.40
C VAL A 201 11.41 45.69 -31.09
N VAL A 202 10.62 46.76 -31.11
CA VAL A 202 9.37 46.79 -31.88
C VAL A 202 9.71 47.03 -33.35
N HIS A 203 9.33 46.12 -34.22
CA HIS A 203 9.54 46.20 -35.66
C HIS A 203 8.77 47.40 -36.22
N GLN A 204 9.49 48.46 -36.67
CA GLN A 204 8.87 49.53 -37.44
C GLN A 204 8.53 49.01 -38.84
N LEU A 205 7.25 48.84 -39.09
CA LEU A 205 6.70 48.41 -40.35
C LEU A 205 6.88 49.45 -41.43
N SER A 206 7.55 49.13 -42.54
CA SER A 206 7.48 49.97 -43.71
C SER A 206 6.07 49.99 -44.31
N ALA A 207 5.64 51.14 -44.92
CA ALA A 207 4.29 51.30 -45.47
C ALA A 207 3.91 50.24 -46.56
N ALA A 208 4.92 49.53 -47.11
CA ALA A 208 4.72 48.45 -48.12
C ALA A 208 4.32 47.13 -47.46
N ASP A 209 4.80 46.85 -46.23
CA ASP A 209 4.50 45.60 -45.50
C ASP A 209 3.11 45.63 -44.81
N ALA A 210 2.62 46.85 -44.50
CA ALA A 210 1.31 46.99 -43.87
C ALA A 210 0.15 46.60 -44.80
N ARG A 211 0.33 46.62 -46.11
CA ARG A 211 -0.73 46.21 -47.08
C ARG A 211 -0.83 44.69 -47.25
N ARG A 212 0.19 43.90 -46.91
CA ARG A 212 0.20 42.46 -47.03
C ARG A 212 -0.25 41.70 -45.76
N ARG A 213 -0.32 42.43 -44.61
CA ARG A 213 -0.71 41.84 -43.32
C ARG A 213 -2.19 42.09 -42.95
N ARG A 214 -3.12 41.87 -43.85
CA ARG A 214 -4.48 41.65 -43.41
C ARG A 214 -4.56 40.27 -42.77
N PHE A 215 -4.79 40.24 -41.45
CA PHE A 215 -5.21 38.99 -40.79
C PHE A 215 -6.28 38.37 -41.67
N SER A 216 -6.05 37.13 -42.12
CA SER A 216 -7.07 36.43 -42.92
C SER A 216 -8.34 36.46 -42.10
N ARG A 217 -9.46 36.87 -42.71
CA ARG A 217 -10.78 36.85 -42.07
C ARG A 217 -11.05 35.47 -41.45
N THR A 218 -10.51 34.45 -42.03
CA THR A 218 -10.53 33.06 -41.51
C THR A 218 -9.83 32.90 -40.14
N TYR A 219 -8.65 33.52 -39.90
CA TYR A 219 -7.95 33.46 -38.63
C TYR A 219 -8.72 34.16 -37.50
N MET A 220 -9.23 35.36 -37.77
CA MET A 220 -10.06 36.09 -36.78
C MET A 220 -11.37 35.38 -36.53
N SER A 221 -11.93 34.68 -37.52
CA SER A 221 -13.12 33.87 -37.34
C SER A 221 -12.87 32.59 -36.50
N VAL A 222 -11.71 31.96 -36.66
CA VAL A 222 -11.33 30.76 -35.85
C VAL A 222 -11.07 31.17 -34.39
N VAL A 223 -10.34 32.26 -34.14
CA VAL A 223 -10.10 32.74 -32.78
C VAL A 223 -11.40 33.22 -32.12
N GLY A 224 -12.25 33.90 -32.87
CA GLY A 224 -13.58 34.30 -32.39
C GLY A 224 -14.51 33.13 -32.13
N ALA A 225 -14.46 32.08 -32.97
CA ALA A 225 -15.23 30.88 -32.78
C ALA A 225 -14.75 30.06 -31.55
N LEU A 226 -13.45 29.99 -31.31
CA LEU A 226 -12.89 29.32 -30.12
C LEU A 226 -13.21 30.10 -28.83
N ALA A 227 -13.17 31.45 -28.87
CA ALA A 227 -13.57 32.26 -27.73
C ALA A 227 -15.08 32.14 -27.46
N LEU A 228 -15.92 32.11 -28.49
CA LEU A 228 -17.37 31.88 -28.37
C LEU A 228 -17.67 30.48 -27.90
N ALA A 229 -16.93 29.46 -28.36
CA ALA A 229 -17.05 28.08 -27.87
C ALA A 229 -16.71 27.98 -26.38
N ALA A 230 -15.64 28.62 -25.93
CA ALA A 230 -15.27 28.66 -24.52
C ALA A 230 -16.34 29.39 -23.65
N VAL A 231 -16.87 30.51 -24.13
CA VAL A 231 -17.99 31.23 -23.47
C VAL A 231 -19.28 30.37 -23.50
N PHE A 232 -19.51 29.64 -24.58
CA PHE A 232 -20.68 28.78 -24.70
C PHE A 232 -20.57 27.56 -23.77
N VAL A 233 -19.39 26.93 -23.67
CA VAL A 233 -19.15 25.84 -22.72
C VAL A 233 -19.31 26.33 -21.28
N TYR A 234 -18.79 27.51 -20.97
CA TYR A 234 -18.96 28.12 -19.65
C TYR A 234 -20.43 28.49 -19.36
N ALA A 235 -21.14 29.10 -20.34
CA ALA A 235 -22.55 29.44 -20.19
C ALA A 235 -23.45 28.18 -20.20
N TYR A 236 -23.06 27.13 -20.93
CA TYR A 236 -23.73 25.83 -20.94
C TYR A 236 -23.60 25.12 -19.60
N ASP A 237 -22.38 25.13 -19.01
CA ASP A 237 -22.12 24.63 -17.66
C ASP A 237 -22.92 25.38 -16.57
N GLN A 238 -23.15 26.69 -16.78
CA GLN A 238 -23.95 27.55 -15.87
C GLN A 238 -25.47 27.46 -16.14
N SER A 239 -25.93 27.16 -17.36
CA SER A 239 -27.34 27.26 -17.75
C SER A 239 -28.08 25.92 -17.78
N ILE A 240 -27.41 24.84 -18.06
CA ILE A 240 -27.86 23.50 -17.72
C ILE A 240 -27.30 23.27 -16.33
N GLY A 241 -28.02 23.81 -15.35
CA GLY A 241 -27.86 23.28 -14.01
C GLY A 241 -28.05 21.77 -14.08
N LEU A 242 -27.01 21.04 -14.45
CA LEU A 242 -26.79 19.72 -13.90
C LEU A 242 -27.04 19.96 -12.43
N PRO A 243 -28.00 19.25 -11.77
CA PRO A 243 -28.13 19.34 -10.33
C PRO A 243 -26.68 19.31 -9.88
N GLN A 244 -26.23 20.40 -9.25
CA GLN A 244 -24.90 20.41 -8.68
C GLN A 244 -24.83 19.04 -8.03
N ALA A 245 -24.03 18.12 -8.60
CA ALA A 245 -23.61 16.98 -7.86
C ALA A 245 -23.15 17.64 -6.58
N GLU A 246 -24.00 17.56 -5.54
CA GLU A 246 -23.75 18.20 -4.25
C GLU A 246 -22.30 17.97 -4.05
N ARG A 247 -21.51 19.04 -4.04
CA ARG A 247 -20.04 18.96 -3.99
C ARG A 247 -19.82 17.93 -2.93
N ALA A 248 -19.28 16.77 -3.28
CA ALA A 248 -19.03 15.72 -2.33
C ALA A 248 -18.42 16.45 -1.14
N GLU A 249 -19.16 16.52 -0.04
CA GLU A 249 -18.70 17.24 1.14
C GLU A 249 -17.27 16.78 1.33
N PRO A 250 -16.30 17.68 1.52
CA PRO A 250 -14.89 17.30 1.56
C PRO A 250 -14.82 16.11 2.51
N VAL A 251 -14.39 14.95 2.01
CA VAL A 251 -14.41 13.67 2.74
C VAL A 251 -13.89 13.99 4.12
N ALA A 252 -14.74 13.84 5.13
CA ALA A 252 -14.45 14.32 6.46
C ALA A 252 -13.07 13.78 6.84
N SER A 253 -12.15 14.65 7.18
CA SER A 253 -10.82 14.21 7.57
C SER A 253 -10.99 13.32 8.80
N LEU A 254 -10.30 12.17 8.84
CA LEU A 254 -10.32 11.30 10.00
C LEU A 254 -10.03 12.14 11.26
N PRO A 255 -10.77 11.94 12.36
CA PRO A 255 -10.51 12.61 13.62
C PRO A 255 -9.02 12.46 13.97
N LYS A 256 -8.42 13.52 14.55
CA LYS A 256 -7.02 13.51 14.91
C LYS A 256 -6.75 12.36 15.89
N ILE A 257 -5.96 11.39 15.47
CA ILE A 257 -5.66 10.19 16.27
C ILE A 257 -4.88 10.64 17.50
N GLN A 258 -5.41 10.36 18.69
CA GLN A 258 -4.71 10.56 19.95
C GLN A 258 -3.91 9.29 20.24
N LEU A 259 -2.59 9.37 20.06
CA LEU A 259 -1.71 8.27 20.41
C LEU A 259 -1.52 8.18 21.95
N PRO A 260 -1.29 6.96 22.50
CA PRO A 260 -1.04 6.80 23.94
C PRO A 260 0.17 7.62 24.41
N PRO A 261 0.20 8.08 25.68
CA PRO A 261 1.31 8.88 26.21
C PRO A 261 2.62 8.06 26.22
N ILE A 262 3.73 8.75 26.01
CA ILE A 262 5.06 8.14 26.14
C ILE A 262 5.37 7.92 27.61
N THR A 263 5.74 6.70 27.98
CA THR A 263 6.13 6.34 29.35
C THR A 263 7.65 6.22 29.46
N GLU A 264 8.24 6.61 30.61
CA GLU A 264 9.69 6.58 30.81
C GLU A 264 10.32 5.18 30.71
N ASN A 265 9.51 4.13 30.92
CA ASN A 265 9.91 2.74 30.80
C ASN A 265 9.60 2.14 29.41
N SER A 266 9.42 2.97 28.40
CA SER A 266 9.18 2.53 27.01
C SER A 266 10.47 2.54 26.21
N PHE A 267 10.65 1.47 25.39
CA PHE A 267 11.90 1.18 24.71
C PHE A 267 11.63 0.64 23.29
N ALA A 268 12.51 0.93 22.35
CA ALA A 268 12.49 0.33 21.01
C ALA A 268 13.88 -0.18 20.63
N VAL A 269 13.94 -1.15 19.75
CA VAL A 269 15.16 -1.58 19.07
C VAL A 269 14.95 -1.39 17.59
N LEU A 270 15.69 -0.47 16.97
CA LEU A 270 15.61 -0.18 15.55
C LEU A 270 16.32 -1.27 14.72
N PRO A 271 15.97 -1.43 13.44
CA PRO A 271 16.74 -2.27 12.54
C PRO A 271 18.21 -1.88 12.54
N PHE A 272 19.11 -2.86 12.60
CA PHE A 272 20.54 -2.57 12.55
C PHE A 272 21.01 -2.37 11.12
N LEU A 273 21.89 -1.42 10.92
CA LEU A 273 22.48 -1.10 9.63
C LEU A 273 23.43 -2.23 9.20
N ASN A 274 23.18 -2.81 8.04
CA ASN A 274 24.05 -3.78 7.42
C ASN A 274 25.18 -3.04 6.67
N LEU A 275 26.41 -3.14 7.14
CA LEU A 275 27.55 -2.39 6.60
C LEU A 275 28.23 -3.08 5.41
N ASP A 276 28.11 -4.38 5.27
CA ASP A 276 28.71 -5.14 4.15
C ASP A 276 27.76 -5.39 2.98
N GLY A 277 26.44 -5.13 3.17
CA GLY A 277 25.41 -5.30 2.15
C GLY A 277 25.06 -6.77 1.82
N GLY A 278 25.62 -7.73 2.56
CA GLY A 278 25.35 -9.15 2.39
C GLY A 278 23.94 -9.53 2.81
N LYS A 279 23.28 -10.42 2.05
CA LYS A 279 21.94 -10.92 2.43
C LYS A 279 21.97 -11.71 3.75
N GLU A 280 23.00 -12.49 3.96
CA GLU A 280 23.19 -13.25 5.20
C GLU A 280 23.34 -12.32 6.40
N THR A 281 24.16 -11.26 6.26
CA THR A 281 24.33 -10.24 7.30
C THR A 281 23.03 -9.51 7.61
N GLN A 282 22.17 -9.25 6.60
CA GLN A 282 20.86 -8.63 6.82
C GLN A 282 19.95 -9.53 7.66
N ILE A 283 19.81 -10.81 7.29
CA ILE A 283 19.00 -11.79 8.02
C ILE A 283 19.48 -11.91 9.47
N PHE A 284 20.78 -11.89 9.63
CA PHE A 284 21.45 -11.93 10.90
C PHE A 284 21.18 -10.68 11.76
N ALA A 285 21.33 -9.49 11.17
CA ALA A 285 21.04 -8.23 11.84
C ALA A 285 19.57 -8.15 12.29
N ASP A 286 18.65 -8.53 11.41
CA ASP A 286 17.23 -8.56 11.71
C ASP A 286 16.89 -9.58 12.80
N GLY A 287 17.53 -10.75 12.77
CA GLY A 287 17.39 -11.79 13.80
C GLY A 287 17.88 -11.32 15.17
N LEU A 288 19.04 -10.66 15.21
CA LEU A 288 19.60 -10.11 16.45
C LEU A 288 18.65 -9.08 17.07
N VAL A 289 18.10 -8.17 16.26
CA VAL A 289 17.11 -7.18 16.71
C VAL A 289 15.88 -7.86 17.29
N ASP A 290 15.35 -8.87 16.62
CA ASP A 290 14.19 -9.64 17.08
C ASP A 290 14.44 -10.33 18.43
N ASP A 291 15.60 -10.98 18.56
CA ASP A 291 15.96 -11.68 19.79
C ASP A 291 16.16 -10.69 20.96
N VAL A 292 16.77 -9.53 20.70
CA VAL A 292 16.91 -8.48 21.70
C VAL A 292 15.54 -7.93 22.11
N ILE A 293 14.64 -7.67 21.16
CA ILE A 293 13.25 -7.28 21.44
C ILE A 293 12.56 -8.34 22.31
N SER A 294 12.65 -9.62 21.93
CA SER A 294 12.04 -10.73 22.66
C SER A 294 12.56 -10.83 24.10
N GLN A 295 13.87 -10.73 24.30
CA GLN A 295 14.45 -10.79 25.63
C GLN A 295 14.09 -9.56 26.49
N LEU A 296 14.10 -8.36 25.89
CA LEU A 296 13.71 -7.12 26.59
C LEU A 296 12.24 -7.12 26.99
N SER A 297 11.36 -7.67 26.16
CA SER A 297 9.92 -7.78 26.44
C SER A 297 9.59 -8.65 27.65
N ARG A 298 10.49 -9.55 28.02
CA ARG A 298 10.38 -10.38 29.23
C ARG A 298 10.78 -9.65 30.53
N VAL A 299 11.33 -8.44 30.42
CA VAL A 299 11.72 -7.65 31.60
C VAL A 299 10.47 -7.01 32.22
N PRO A 300 10.06 -7.40 33.44
CA PRO A 300 8.85 -6.87 34.04
C PRO A 300 8.88 -5.35 34.13
N GLY A 301 7.81 -4.70 33.74
CA GLY A 301 7.66 -3.24 33.77
C GLY A 301 8.33 -2.48 32.65
N LEU A 302 9.04 -3.14 31.72
CA LEU A 302 9.56 -2.53 30.50
C LEU A 302 8.54 -2.70 29.38
N ARG A 303 8.20 -1.61 28.69
CA ARG A 303 7.34 -1.58 27.50
C ARG A 303 8.23 -1.53 26.27
N VAL A 304 8.23 -2.57 25.48
CA VAL A 304 9.11 -2.67 24.31
C VAL A 304 8.26 -2.59 23.05
N ALA A 305 8.63 -1.69 22.13
CA ALA A 305 8.00 -1.60 20.83
C ALA A 305 8.15 -2.94 20.07
N SER A 306 7.10 -3.33 19.35
CA SER A 306 7.13 -4.58 18.60
C SER A 306 8.15 -4.50 17.45
N ARG A 307 8.59 -5.66 16.97
CA ARG A 307 9.41 -5.71 15.75
C ARG A 307 8.70 -5.05 14.56
N GLY A 308 7.40 -5.33 14.41
CA GLY A 308 6.62 -4.75 13.31
C GLY A 308 6.73 -3.24 13.26
N ASP A 309 6.58 -2.60 14.41
CA ASP A 309 6.67 -1.14 14.52
C ASP A 309 8.10 -0.64 14.32
N SER A 310 9.06 -1.27 14.98
CA SER A 310 10.48 -0.92 14.89
C SER A 310 10.99 -0.95 13.45
N PHE A 311 10.56 -1.94 12.66
CA PHE A 311 10.96 -2.11 11.25
C PHE A 311 10.18 -1.22 10.26
N THR A 312 9.23 -0.41 10.72
CA THR A 312 8.65 0.67 9.91
C THR A 312 9.59 1.87 9.78
N LEU A 313 10.60 1.93 10.62
CA LEU A 313 11.64 2.96 10.61
C LEU A 313 12.91 2.46 9.92
N ALA A 314 13.58 3.36 9.22
CA ALA A 314 14.89 3.07 8.66
C ALA A 314 15.95 3.00 9.77
N PRO A 315 17.05 2.23 9.59
CA PRO A 315 18.23 2.38 10.42
C PRO A 315 18.69 3.84 10.47
N ASN A 316 19.10 4.33 11.63
CA ASN A 316 19.53 5.72 11.86
C ASN A 316 18.43 6.78 11.64
N SER A 317 17.16 6.44 11.83
CA SER A 317 16.05 7.41 11.83
C SER A 317 16.27 8.50 12.89
N ALA A 318 15.84 9.74 12.59
CA ALA A 318 15.98 10.85 13.56
C ALA A 318 15.25 10.55 14.88
N SER A 319 15.86 10.89 16.01
CA SER A 319 15.32 10.60 17.37
C SER A 319 13.88 11.10 17.52
N GLN A 320 13.55 12.27 16.98
CA GLN A 320 12.20 12.82 17.00
C GLN A 320 11.20 11.98 16.21
N GLU A 321 11.61 11.38 15.10
CA GLU A 321 10.78 10.48 14.32
C GLU A 321 10.53 9.18 15.10
N VAL A 322 11.57 8.58 15.67
CA VAL A 322 11.47 7.40 16.54
C VAL A 322 10.49 7.67 17.69
N ARG A 323 10.67 8.81 18.39
CA ARG A 323 9.81 9.22 19.50
C ARG A 323 8.34 9.36 19.08
N ASN A 324 8.09 10.00 17.96
CA ASN A 324 6.74 10.29 17.50
C ASN A 324 6.03 9.04 16.99
N ARG A 325 6.73 8.17 16.26
CA ARG A 325 6.14 6.97 15.65
C ARG A 325 6.05 5.80 16.61
N LEU A 326 7.13 5.50 17.35
CA LEU A 326 7.15 4.35 18.27
C LEU A 326 6.68 4.69 19.69
N ARG A 327 6.53 5.96 20.02
CA ARG A 327 6.04 6.43 21.32
C ARG A 327 6.90 5.89 22.49
N VAL A 328 8.23 5.88 22.30
CA VAL A 328 9.20 5.37 23.28
C VAL A 328 10.08 6.46 23.85
N ALA A 329 10.50 6.31 25.11
CA ALA A 329 11.41 7.21 25.77
C ALA A 329 12.88 6.96 25.38
N MET A 330 13.24 5.71 25.10
CA MET A 330 14.60 5.30 24.75
C MET A 330 14.57 4.32 23.59
N TYR A 331 15.66 4.25 22.85
CA TYR A 331 15.79 3.23 21.79
C TYR A 331 17.24 2.78 21.61
N LEU A 332 17.40 1.57 21.06
CA LEU A 332 18.66 0.99 20.63
C LEU A 332 18.73 1.05 19.11
N GLU A 333 19.84 1.55 18.59
CA GLU A 333 20.20 1.41 17.18
C GLU A 333 21.58 0.75 17.08
N GLY A 334 21.95 0.30 15.88
CA GLY A 334 23.24 -0.34 15.74
C GLY A 334 23.61 -0.63 14.29
N SER A 335 24.75 -1.26 14.12
CA SER A 335 25.23 -1.76 12.84
C SER A 335 25.90 -3.12 12.97
N VAL A 336 25.84 -3.89 11.90
CA VAL A 336 26.44 -5.21 11.79
C VAL A 336 27.34 -5.24 10.57
N GLU A 337 28.54 -5.78 10.74
CA GLU A 337 29.52 -6.07 9.68
C GLU A 337 29.99 -7.51 9.85
N MET A 338 29.87 -8.31 8.80
CA MET A 338 30.32 -9.69 8.77
C MET A 338 31.38 -9.88 7.68
N ALA A 339 32.62 -10.18 8.08
CA ALA A 339 33.72 -10.38 7.16
C ALA A 339 34.39 -11.71 7.46
N ALA A 340 34.16 -12.71 6.59
CA ALA A 340 34.60 -14.09 6.76
C ALA A 340 34.19 -14.66 8.13
N GLU A 341 35.16 -14.96 9.00
CA GLU A 341 34.92 -15.49 10.35
C GLU A 341 34.71 -14.40 11.42
N LYS A 342 34.81 -13.12 11.06
CA LYS A 342 34.70 -12.02 12.01
C LYS A 342 33.31 -11.39 11.96
N LEU A 343 32.74 -11.18 13.12
CA LEU A 343 31.48 -10.49 13.35
C LEU A 343 31.74 -9.25 14.19
N ARG A 344 31.38 -8.09 13.66
CA ARG A 344 31.39 -6.83 14.41
C ARG A 344 29.98 -6.30 14.55
N VAL A 345 29.59 -6.04 15.77
CA VAL A 345 28.31 -5.41 16.09
C VAL A 345 28.55 -4.15 16.90
N THR A 346 28.02 -3.03 16.45
CA THR A 346 28.03 -1.78 17.21
C THR A 346 26.62 -1.46 17.63
N VAL A 347 26.43 -1.11 18.89
CA VAL A 347 25.11 -0.71 19.41
C VAL A 347 25.22 0.62 20.16
N GLN A 348 24.16 1.41 20.04
CA GLN A 348 24.02 2.71 20.69
C GLN A 348 22.63 2.81 21.30
N MET A 349 22.56 3.19 22.57
CA MET A 349 21.31 3.47 23.26
C MET A 349 21.12 4.98 23.35
N ILE A 350 19.97 5.45 22.93
CA ILE A 350 19.70 6.88 22.75
C ILE A 350 18.43 7.26 23.50
N ASP A 351 18.47 8.40 24.19
CA ASP A 351 17.27 9.07 24.70
C ASP A 351 16.50 9.73 23.54
N SER A 352 15.25 9.35 23.36
CA SER A 352 14.46 9.78 22.19
C SER A 352 14.04 11.25 22.23
N GLU A 353 14.05 11.88 23.41
CA GLU A 353 13.68 13.29 23.60
C GLU A 353 14.84 14.22 23.28
N SER A 354 16.00 13.92 23.88
CA SER A 354 17.19 14.74 23.75
C SER A 354 18.05 14.37 22.54
N GLY A 355 17.96 13.14 22.06
CA GLY A 355 18.85 12.58 21.03
C GLY A 355 20.25 12.24 21.54
N PHE A 356 20.50 12.30 22.85
CA PHE A 356 21.82 12.00 23.41
C PHE A 356 22.02 10.49 23.58
N HIS A 357 23.27 10.06 23.33
CA HIS A 357 23.68 8.69 23.54
C HIS A 357 23.84 8.40 25.04
N ILE A 358 23.08 7.41 25.52
CA ILE A 358 23.19 6.91 26.91
C ILE A 358 24.32 5.87 26.99
N LEU A 359 24.48 5.06 25.93
CA LEU A 359 25.45 3.98 25.81
C LEU A 359 25.94 3.87 24.39
N SER A 360 27.22 3.56 24.20
CA SER A 360 27.78 3.11 22.93
C SER A 360 28.77 1.97 23.20
N ARG A 361 28.62 0.85 22.48
CA ARG A 361 29.46 -0.35 22.60
C ARG A 361 29.70 -0.99 21.26
N GLN A 362 30.91 -1.55 21.11
CA GLN A 362 31.30 -2.36 19.97
C GLN A 362 31.72 -3.75 20.44
N PHE A 363 31.24 -4.76 19.74
CA PHE A 363 31.55 -6.17 19.97
C PHE A 363 32.28 -6.70 18.74
N ASP A 364 33.46 -7.26 18.97
CA ASP A 364 34.26 -7.95 17.95
C ASP A 364 34.36 -9.42 18.38
N ARG A 365 33.74 -10.33 17.63
CA ARG A 365 33.70 -11.77 17.91
C ARG A 365 33.89 -12.58 16.63
N THR A 366 33.97 -13.89 16.77
CA THR A 366 33.79 -14.82 15.66
C THR A 366 32.30 -15.06 15.40
N ARG A 367 31.95 -15.62 14.23
CA ARG A 367 30.55 -15.98 13.91
C ARG A 367 29.93 -16.88 14.98
N ALA A 368 30.69 -17.80 15.56
CA ALA A 368 30.20 -18.67 16.65
C ALA A 368 29.85 -17.92 17.93
N GLY A 369 30.41 -16.72 18.17
CA GLY A 369 30.10 -15.90 19.35
C GLY A 369 28.87 -15.02 19.21
N PHE A 370 27.98 -15.30 18.28
CA PHE A 370 26.75 -14.52 18.02
C PHE A 370 25.82 -14.44 19.23
N PHE A 371 25.51 -15.60 19.82
CA PHE A 371 24.60 -15.66 20.97
C PHE A 371 25.19 -14.97 22.21
N ASP A 372 26.51 -15.00 22.37
CA ASP A 372 27.18 -14.21 23.40
C ASP A 372 26.98 -12.70 23.22
N ILE A 373 27.06 -12.22 21.95
CA ILE A 373 26.79 -10.81 21.62
C ILE A 373 25.34 -10.44 21.94
N ARG A 374 24.38 -11.27 21.52
CA ARG A 374 22.94 -11.10 21.79
C ARG A 374 22.69 -10.93 23.29
N ASP A 375 23.22 -11.84 24.10
CA ASP A 375 23.01 -11.87 25.54
C ASP A 375 23.73 -10.71 26.25
N GLU A 376 24.91 -10.33 25.76
CA GLU A 376 25.66 -9.18 26.27
C GLU A 376 24.94 -7.85 25.94
N ILE A 377 24.43 -7.68 24.71
CA ILE A 377 23.61 -6.50 24.31
C ILE A 377 22.38 -6.41 25.20
N THR A 378 21.64 -7.50 25.36
CA THR A 378 20.43 -7.51 26.18
C THR A 378 20.75 -7.17 27.64
N SER A 379 21.79 -7.79 28.22
CA SER A 379 22.22 -7.54 29.61
C SER A 379 22.63 -6.09 29.81
N LEU A 380 23.39 -5.50 28.89
CA LEU A 380 23.78 -4.09 28.94
C LEU A 380 22.57 -3.16 28.80
N THR A 381 21.67 -3.45 27.92
CA THR A 381 20.44 -2.66 27.72
C THR A 381 19.58 -2.70 28.97
N VAL A 382 19.32 -3.89 29.51
CA VAL A 382 18.55 -4.05 30.75
C VAL A 382 19.24 -3.34 31.95
N ALA A 383 20.57 -3.41 32.06
CA ALA A 383 21.30 -2.73 33.12
C ALA A 383 21.12 -1.21 33.09
N ASN A 384 21.09 -0.62 31.90
CA ASN A 384 20.88 0.82 31.72
C ASN A 384 19.41 1.24 31.89
N VAL A 385 18.46 0.42 31.32
CA VAL A 385 17.02 0.68 31.49
C VAL A 385 16.55 0.47 32.94
N ARG A 386 17.15 -0.47 33.68
CA ARG A 386 16.81 -0.72 35.11
C ARG A 386 16.97 0.48 36.01
N VAL A 387 17.75 1.48 35.64
CA VAL A 387 17.84 2.73 36.39
C VAL A 387 16.48 3.46 36.42
N ALA A 388 15.71 3.32 35.35
CA ALA A 388 14.36 3.88 35.21
C ALA A 388 13.24 2.96 35.78
N LEU A 389 13.55 1.68 36.12
CA LEU A 389 12.56 0.74 36.65
C LEU A 389 12.46 0.85 38.20
N PRO A 390 11.26 0.60 38.78
CA PRO A 390 11.08 0.49 40.20
C PRO A 390 12.04 -0.55 40.82
N PRO A 391 12.57 -0.29 42.06
CA PRO A 391 13.58 -1.16 42.66
C PRO A 391 13.21 -2.65 42.76
N GLY A 392 11.94 -2.97 42.94
CA GLY A 392 11.44 -4.37 43.03
C GLY A 392 11.48 -5.15 41.74
N LEU A 393 11.61 -4.50 40.57
CA LEU A 393 11.61 -5.12 39.27
C LEU A 393 13.01 -5.36 38.68
N ARG A 394 14.06 -5.00 39.40
CA ARG A 394 15.46 -5.01 38.96
C ARG A 394 16.13 -6.40 38.98
N SER A 395 15.51 -7.44 39.57
CA SER A 395 16.18 -8.70 39.93
C SER A 395 15.82 -9.94 39.13
N SER A 396 15.10 -9.82 38.02
CA SER A 396 14.79 -10.97 37.17
C SER A 396 16.00 -11.40 36.32
N SER A 397 16.36 -12.70 36.37
CA SER A 397 17.37 -13.29 35.49
C SER A 397 16.76 -13.51 34.10
N LEU A 398 17.47 -13.07 33.07
CA LEU A 398 17.13 -13.42 31.66
C LEU A 398 17.39 -14.91 31.45
N LYS A 399 16.41 -15.66 30.99
CA LYS A 399 16.58 -17.06 30.61
C LYS A 399 17.08 -17.16 29.17
N VAL A 400 18.09 -17.99 28.97
CA VAL A 400 18.57 -18.40 27.63
C VAL A 400 17.43 -19.14 26.91
N ILE A 401 17.19 -18.80 25.66
CA ILE A 401 16.07 -19.35 24.90
C ILE A 401 16.49 -20.68 24.28
N GLU A 402 17.30 -20.68 23.27
CA GLU A 402 17.96 -21.79 22.60
C GLU A 402 19.18 -21.22 21.90
N ASP A 403 20.24 -22.00 21.77
CA ASP A 403 21.44 -21.62 21.06
C ASP A 403 21.73 -22.66 19.96
N PRO A 404 20.94 -22.68 18.86
CA PRO A 404 21.19 -23.58 17.73
C PRO A 404 22.50 -23.23 17.02
N SER A 405 22.94 -24.03 16.04
CA SER A 405 24.00 -23.56 15.17
C SER A 405 23.58 -22.28 14.42
N LEU A 406 24.54 -21.41 14.13
CA LEU A 406 24.23 -20.14 13.42
C LEU A 406 23.54 -20.37 12.08
N ASP A 407 23.97 -21.41 11.34
CA ASP A 407 23.40 -21.75 10.04
C ASP A 407 21.92 -22.23 10.20
N ALA A 408 21.62 -23.02 11.21
CA ALA A 408 20.23 -23.40 11.52
C ALA A 408 19.39 -22.17 11.94
N TYR A 409 19.97 -21.29 12.73
CA TYR A 409 19.31 -20.04 13.12
C TYR A 409 18.97 -19.15 11.92
N VAL A 410 19.90 -18.93 10.99
CA VAL A 410 19.66 -18.13 9.78
C VAL A 410 18.51 -18.72 8.94
N LEU A 411 18.48 -20.04 8.75
CA LEU A 411 17.43 -20.72 8.02
C LEU A 411 16.08 -20.60 8.74
N TYR A 412 16.05 -20.77 10.06
CA TYR A 412 14.86 -20.53 10.86
C TYR A 412 14.33 -19.11 10.71
N ARG A 413 15.20 -18.09 10.73
CA ARG A 413 14.81 -16.69 10.54
C ARG A 413 14.21 -16.42 9.16
N GLN A 414 14.71 -17.06 8.12
CA GLN A 414 14.10 -17.02 6.78
C GLN A 414 12.69 -17.63 6.77
N GLY A 415 12.48 -18.71 7.51
CA GLY A 415 11.15 -19.31 7.69
C GLY A 415 10.17 -18.35 8.39
N ILE A 416 10.61 -17.70 9.46
CA ILE A 416 9.80 -16.69 10.16
C ILE A 416 9.47 -15.49 9.24
N GLU A 417 10.42 -15.03 8.43
CA GLU A 417 10.16 -13.93 7.49
C GLU A 417 9.19 -14.33 6.37
N ALA A 418 9.30 -15.56 5.87
CA ALA A 418 8.34 -16.09 4.90
C ALA A 418 6.92 -16.19 5.50
N MET A 419 6.77 -16.53 6.79
CA MET A 419 5.47 -16.56 7.48
C MET A 419 4.78 -15.19 7.59
N ARG A 420 5.51 -14.09 7.43
CA ARG A 420 4.98 -12.72 7.48
C ARG A 420 4.42 -12.25 6.14
N GLN A 421 4.79 -12.92 5.04
CA GLN A 421 4.28 -12.61 3.72
C GLN A 421 2.78 -12.94 3.62
N PRO A 422 2.05 -12.32 2.67
CA PRO A 422 0.67 -12.70 2.39
C PRO A 422 0.54 -14.21 2.17
N LEU A 423 -0.47 -14.82 2.79
CA LEU A 423 -0.61 -16.26 2.79
C LEU A 423 -1.02 -16.77 1.41
N SER A 424 -0.26 -17.74 0.91
CA SER A 424 -0.48 -18.47 -0.34
C SER A 424 0.18 -19.85 -0.24
N MET A 425 -0.13 -20.78 -1.14
CA MET A 425 0.57 -22.08 -1.17
C MET A 425 2.09 -21.92 -1.33
N ASP A 426 2.54 -20.93 -2.11
CA ASP A 426 3.96 -20.67 -2.32
C ASP A 426 4.64 -20.17 -1.04
N THR A 427 3.98 -19.26 -0.31
CA THR A 427 4.51 -18.77 0.97
C THR A 427 4.52 -19.85 2.05
N VAL A 428 3.50 -20.71 2.09
CA VAL A 428 3.47 -21.89 2.97
C VAL A 428 4.63 -22.83 2.65
N ALA A 429 4.79 -23.21 1.38
CA ALA A 429 5.86 -24.09 0.94
C ALA A 429 7.25 -23.48 1.20
N SER A 430 7.42 -22.20 0.97
CA SER A 430 8.66 -21.46 1.22
C SER A 430 9.03 -21.49 2.71
N ALA A 431 8.09 -21.11 3.59
CA ALA A 431 8.33 -21.11 5.03
C ALA A 431 8.69 -22.50 5.57
N LEU A 432 7.91 -23.52 5.16
CA LEU A 432 8.19 -24.90 5.54
C LEU A 432 9.55 -25.40 5.04
N GLY A 433 9.93 -25.04 3.81
CA GLY A 433 11.24 -25.38 3.23
C GLY A 433 12.40 -24.81 4.04
N TRP A 434 12.26 -23.57 4.52
CA TRP A 434 13.26 -22.93 5.37
C TRP A 434 13.37 -23.60 6.75
N PHE A 435 12.25 -23.94 7.37
CA PHE A 435 12.26 -24.67 8.64
C PHE A 435 12.83 -26.09 8.48
N ASP A 436 12.53 -26.77 7.37
CA ASP A 436 13.14 -28.08 7.06
C ASP A 436 14.64 -27.97 6.85
N GLY A 437 15.10 -26.89 6.18
CA GLY A 437 16.52 -26.57 6.07
C GLY A 437 17.18 -26.38 7.43
N ALA A 438 16.55 -25.62 8.34
CA ALA A 438 17.05 -25.42 9.70
C ALA A 438 17.18 -26.76 10.46
N LEU A 439 16.16 -27.62 10.35
CA LEU A 439 16.14 -28.96 10.99
C LEU A 439 17.11 -29.96 10.34
N ALA A 440 17.45 -29.78 9.07
CA ALA A 440 18.50 -30.58 8.41
C ALA A 440 19.89 -30.24 8.95
N VAL A 441 20.13 -28.99 9.37
CA VAL A 441 21.37 -28.53 10.01
C VAL A 441 21.39 -28.88 11.49
N ASP A 442 20.26 -28.63 12.19
CA ASP A 442 20.11 -28.89 13.61
C ASP A 442 18.77 -29.61 13.90
N PRO A 443 18.76 -30.96 13.95
CA PRO A 443 17.54 -31.72 14.17
C PRO A 443 16.88 -31.53 15.55
N GLU A 444 17.59 -30.95 16.52
CA GLU A 444 17.09 -30.72 17.89
C GLU A 444 16.55 -29.28 18.07
N TYR A 445 16.46 -28.50 16.99
CA TYR A 445 15.97 -27.11 17.05
C TYR A 445 14.45 -27.07 17.22
N ALA A 446 13.97 -27.05 18.47
CA ALA A 446 12.55 -27.07 18.80
C ALA A 446 11.79 -25.86 18.27
N ALA A 447 12.40 -24.67 18.23
CA ALA A 447 11.78 -23.47 17.68
C ALA A 447 11.41 -23.62 16.19
N ALA A 448 12.25 -24.30 15.39
CA ALA A 448 11.95 -24.57 13.99
C ALA A 448 10.76 -25.51 13.82
N LEU A 449 10.64 -26.53 14.68
CA LEU A 449 9.46 -27.40 14.70
C LEU A 449 8.19 -26.65 15.15
N ALA A 450 8.29 -25.75 16.12
CA ALA A 450 7.18 -24.89 16.52
C ALA A 450 6.75 -23.95 15.37
N GLY A 451 7.72 -23.39 14.63
CA GLY A 451 7.47 -22.60 13.42
C GLY A 451 6.74 -23.42 12.34
N LYS A 452 7.15 -24.69 12.11
CA LYS A 452 6.41 -25.59 11.19
C LYS A 452 4.99 -25.85 11.67
N CYS A 453 4.80 -26.12 12.96
CA CYS A 453 3.46 -26.30 13.51
C CYS A 453 2.58 -25.07 13.26
N ALA A 454 3.06 -23.86 13.62
CA ALA A 454 2.35 -22.61 13.43
C ALA A 454 2.02 -22.36 11.94
N MET A 455 2.96 -22.68 11.03
CA MET A 455 2.73 -22.52 9.59
C MET A 455 1.65 -23.48 9.07
N TYR A 456 1.64 -24.73 9.50
CA TYR A 456 0.58 -25.68 9.16
C TYR A 456 -0.78 -25.25 9.71
N VAL A 457 -0.87 -24.77 10.95
CA VAL A 457 -2.12 -24.22 11.52
C VAL A 457 -2.63 -23.04 10.72
N LYS A 458 -1.73 -22.12 10.34
CA LYS A 458 -2.07 -20.95 9.54
C LYS A 458 -2.54 -21.36 8.14
N GLY A 459 -1.86 -22.32 7.51
CA GLY A 459 -2.24 -22.87 6.21
C GLY A 459 -3.62 -23.55 6.24
N TYR A 460 -3.95 -24.31 7.29
CA TYR A 460 -5.28 -24.87 7.47
C TYR A 460 -6.37 -23.81 7.53
N GLY A 461 -6.15 -22.73 8.29
CA GLY A 461 -7.14 -21.67 8.45
C GLY A 461 -7.51 -20.94 7.16
N GLU A 462 -6.63 -20.97 6.16
CA GLU A 462 -6.85 -20.25 4.89
C GLU A 462 -7.30 -21.19 3.76
N MET A 463 -6.79 -22.44 3.75
CA MET A 463 -6.96 -23.37 2.62
C MET A 463 -7.95 -24.49 2.90
N ASP A 464 -8.39 -24.60 4.15
CA ASP A 464 -9.32 -25.64 4.65
C ASP A 464 -8.90 -27.08 4.30
N ASP A 465 -7.58 -27.31 4.20
CA ASP A 465 -7.02 -28.65 3.95
C ASP A 465 -6.69 -29.35 5.25
N ALA A 466 -7.49 -30.34 5.61
CA ALA A 466 -7.35 -31.12 6.85
C ALA A 466 -5.99 -31.84 6.98
N SER A 467 -5.23 -32.03 5.88
CA SER A 467 -3.90 -32.63 5.94
C SER A 467 -2.91 -31.79 6.76
N PHE A 468 -3.07 -30.49 6.74
CA PHE A 468 -2.25 -29.57 7.53
C PHE A 468 -2.39 -29.79 9.04
N ILE A 469 -3.58 -30.18 9.53
CA ILE A 469 -3.78 -30.44 10.96
C ILE A 469 -2.97 -31.66 11.42
N SER A 470 -2.89 -32.72 10.62
CA SER A 470 -2.10 -33.91 10.98
C SER A 470 -0.60 -33.59 11.03
N GLN A 471 -0.13 -32.76 10.09
CA GLN A 471 1.27 -32.30 10.03
C GLN A 471 1.58 -31.34 11.19
N ALA A 472 0.66 -30.41 11.51
CA ALA A 472 0.78 -29.53 12.67
C ALA A 472 0.90 -30.33 13.98
N LYS A 473 0.03 -31.36 14.19
CA LYS A 473 0.10 -32.22 15.37
C LYS A 473 1.46 -32.93 15.51
N SER A 474 1.99 -33.43 14.40
CA SER A 474 3.31 -34.10 14.41
C SER A 474 4.41 -33.09 14.75
N ALA A 475 4.44 -31.93 14.10
CA ALA A 475 5.47 -30.94 14.33
C ALA A 475 5.42 -30.37 15.77
N CYS A 476 4.24 -30.04 16.26
CA CYS A 476 4.05 -29.55 17.63
C CYS A 476 4.45 -30.59 18.69
N SER A 477 4.09 -31.87 18.48
CA SER A 477 4.45 -32.93 19.40
C SER A 477 5.96 -33.14 19.46
N SER A 478 6.65 -33.08 18.31
CA SER A 478 8.11 -33.17 18.25
C SER A 478 8.77 -31.98 18.93
N ALA A 479 8.26 -30.76 18.70
CA ALA A 479 8.77 -29.56 19.36
C ALA A 479 8.64 -29.64 20.89
N LEU A 480 7.47 -30.06 21.37
CA LEU A 480 7.20 -30.24 22.80
C LEU A 480 8.12 -31.30 23.45
N ALA A 481 8.40 -32.37 22.71
CA ALA A 481 9.29 -33.44 23.20
C ALA A 481 10.74 -32.97 23.33
N LEU A 482 11.19 -32.10 22.41
CA LEU A 482 12.55 -31.54 22.44
C LEU A 482 12.68 -30.46 23.53
N ASN A 483 11.79 -29.50 23.56
CA ASN A 483 11.89 -28.38 24.51
C ASN A 483 10.52 -27.99 25.08
N PRO A 484 10.10 -28.62 26.21
CA PRO A 484 8.83 -28.29 26.87
C PRO A 484 8.86 -26.94 27.62
N ASN A 485 9.99 -26.26 27.68
CA ASN A 485 10.14 -24.99 28.38
C ASN A 485 10.24 -23.79 27.44
N LEU A 486 9.88 -23.95 26.18
CA LEU A 486 9.86 -22.89 25.17
C LEU A 486 8.43 -22.39 24.99
N ASP A 487 8.20 -21.09 25.25
CA ASP A 487 6.87 -20.46 25.17
C ASP A 487 6.22 -20.58 23.80
N ILE A 488 6.99 -20.39 22.71
CA ILE A 488 6.49 -20.49 21.34
C ILE A 488 5.97 -21.90 20.99
N VAL A 489 6.49 -22.97 21.63
CA VAL A 489 5.97 -24.33 21.46
C VAL A 489 4.55 -24.42 22.02
N HIS A 490 4.33 -23.85 23.20
CA HIS A 490 3.01 -23.87 23.82
C HIS A 490 2.04 -22.91 23.13
N THR A 491 2.53 -21.78 22.58
CA THR A 491 1.73 -20.89 21.74
C THR A 491 1.24 -21.60 20.48
N ALA A 492 2.14 -22.29 19.76
CA ALA A 492 1.78 -23.07 18.57
C ALA A 492 0.79 -24.22 18.88
N LEU A 493 0.96 -24.89 20.03
CA LEU A 493 -0.01 -25.88 20.52
C LEU A 493 -1.37 -25.24 20.82
N GLY A 494 -1.39 -24.07 21.45
CA GLY A 494 -2.61 -23.32 21.72
C GLY A 494 -3.35 -22.97 20.43
N ASP A 495 -2.63 -22.51 19.41
CA ASP A 495 -3.20 -22.21 18.08
C ASP A 495 -3.74 -23.46 17.40
N LEU A 496 -3.04 -24.59 17.48
CA LEU A 496 -3.49 -25.88 16.96
C LEU A 496 -4.79 -26.34 17.64
N TYR A 497 -4.84 -26.33 18.96
CA TYR A 497 -6.02 -26.74 19.71
C TYR A 497 -7.21 -25.79 19.47
N ARG A 498 -6.95 -24.48 19.40
CA ARG A 498 -7.96 -23.49 19.05
C ARG A 498 -8.55 -23.74 17.67
N SER A 499 -7.71 -24.00 16.66
CA SER A 499 -8.14 -24.26 15.27
C SER A 499 -8.90 -25.57 15.11
N THR A 500 -8.73 -26.51 16.05
CA THR A 500 -9.44 -27.80 16.08
C THR A 500 -10.60 -27.84 17.09
N GLY A 501 -10.96 -26.70 17.68
CA GLY A 501 -12.10 -26.59 18.62
C GLY A 501 -11.85 -27.20 20.01
N GLN A 502 -10.63 -27.53 20.33
CA GLN A 502 -10.22 -28.10 21.63
C GLN A 502 -9.93 -26.97 22.62
N TRP A 503 -11.01 -26.27 23.06
CA TRP A 503 -10.92 -25.00 23.78
C TRP A 503 -10.19 -25.09 25.13
N SER A 504 -10.41 -26.18 25.89
CA SER A 504 -9.78 -26.38 27.20
C SER A 504 -8.28 -26.65 27.07
N GLU A 505 -7.88 -27.44 26.07
CA GLU A 505 -6.47 -27.73 25.80
C GLU A 505 -5.75 -26.47 25.25
N ALA A 506 -6.42 -25.69 24.43
CA ALA A 506 -5.89 -24.42 23.94
C ALA A 506 -5.67 -23.42 25.07
N GLU A 507 -6.65 -23.29 26.00
CA GLU A 507 -6.51 -22.45 27.21
C GLU A 507 -5.30 -22.88 28.04
N ALA A 508 -5.17 -24.19 28.33
CA ALA A 508 -4.06 -24.72 29.10
C ALA A 508 -2.69 -24.47 28.41
N ALA A 509 -2.63 -24.63 27.10
CA ALA A 509 -1.41 -24.39 26.33
C ALA A 509 -0.99 -22.93 26.37
N TYR A 510 -1.90 -21.98 26.12
CA TYR A 510 -1.58 -20.56 26.21
C TYR A 510 -1.21 -20.12 27.65
N GLN A 511 -1.91 -20.64 28.67
CA GLN A 511 -1.53 -20.38 30.05
C GLN A 511 -0.13 -20.91 30.37
N LYS A 512 0.23 -22.07 29.81
CA LYS A 512 1.59 -22.61 29.96
C LYS A 512 2.61 -21.70 29.25
N ALA A 513 2.33 -21.22 28.02
CA ALA A 513 3.17 -20.25 27.35
C ALA A 513 3.38 -18.99 28.20
N LEU A 514 2.32 -18.43 28.77
CA LEU A 514 2.37 -17.24 29.64
C LEU A 514 3.06 -17.49 30.99
N SER A 515 3.10 -18.73 31.48
CA SER A 515 3.89 -19.08 32.65
C SER A 515 5.40 -19.06 32.38
N ILE A 516 5.80 -19.24 31.11
CA ILE A 516 7.19 -19.18 30.65
C ILE A 516 7.56 -17.76 30.26
N ASP A 517 6.74 -17.14 29.42
CA ASP A 517 6.84 -15.74 28.99
C ASP A 517 5.52 -14.99 29.25
N PRO A 518 5.40 -14.25 30.39
CA PRO A 518 4.21 -13.47 30.71
C PRO A 518 3.88 -12.35 29.72
N SER A 519 4.81 -12.00 28.83
CA SER A 519 4.67 -10.95 27.80
C SER A 519 4.28 -11.49 26.42
N ASN A 520 4.07 -12.79 26.27
CA ASN A 520 3.70 -13.40 24.98
C ASN A 520 2.31 -12.90 24.52
N VAL A 521 2.30 -11.94 23.59
CA VAL A 521 1.08 -11.28 23.07
C VAL A 521 0.19 -12.25 22.31
N GLU A 522 0.78 -13.17 21.54
CA GLU A 522 0.04 -14.18 20.78
C GLU A 522 -0.79 -15.06 21.73
N SER A 523 -0.21 -15.46 22.84
CA SER A 523 -0.92 -16.27 23.86
C SER A 523 -1.98 -15.45 24.62
N LEU A 524 -1.72 -14.18 24.91
CA LEU A 524 -2.72 -13.27 25.54
C LEU A 524 -3.91 -13.06 24.61
N THR A 525 -3.66 -12.76 23.34
CA THR A 525 -4.73 -12.56 22.36
C THR A 525 -5.46 -13.85 22.00
N GLY A 526 -4.75 -14.99 22.02
CA GLY A 526 -5.32 -16.32 21.90
C GLY A 526 -6.30 -16.65 23.03
N LEU A 527 -5.89 -16.39 24.29
CA LEU A 527 -6.77 -16.53 25.45
C LEU A 527 -7.98 -15.62 25.38
N GLY A 528 -7.80 -14.33 25.02
CA GLY A 528 -8.91 -13.40 24.83
C GLY A 528 -9.93 -13.94 23.85
N THR A 529 -9.49 -14.52 22.74
CA THR A 529 -10.37 -15.13 21.74
C THR A 529 -11.13 -16.33 22.30
N ILE A 530 -10.46 -17.19 23.08
CA ILE A 530 -11.10 -18.38 23.68
C ILE A 530 -12.12 -17.96 24.72
N TYR A 531 -11.78 -17.05 25.62
CA TYR A 531 -12.68 -16.55 26.65
C TYR A 531 -13.92 -15.88 26.06
N ALA A 532 -13.76 -15.08 25.00
CA ALA A 532 -14.90 -14.49 24.30
C ALA A 532 -15.86 -15.56 23.75
N ARG A 533 -15.33 -16.63 23.13
CA ARG A 533 -16.13 -17.74 22.61
C ARG A 533 -16.84 -18.56 23.70
N GLN A 534 -16.22 -18.62 24.89
CA GLN A 534 -16.81 -19.27 26.07
C GLN A 534 -17.78 -18.37 26.83
N ASN A 535 -18.07 -17.15 26.31
CA ASN A 535 -18.86 -16.11 26.97
C ASN A 535 -18.27 -15.63 28.33
N ARG A 536 -16.95 -15.79 28.52
CA ARG A 536 -16.19 -15.28 29.67
C ARG A 536 -15.65 -13.89 29.33
N LEU A 537 -16.58 -12.94 29.18
CA LEU A 537 -16.28 -11.62 28.57
C LEU A 537 -15.28 -10.79 29.37
N ASP A 538 -15.35 -10.81 30.71
CA ASP A 538 -14.43 -10.06 31.59
C ASP A 538 -12.99 -10.58 31.46
N GLU A 539 -12.82 -11.89 31.41
CA GLU A 539 -11.51 -12.52 31.25
C GLU A 539 -10.93 -12.29 29.84
N ALA A 540 -11.79 -12.29 28.83
CA ALA A 540 -11.42 -11.95 27.46
C ALA A 540 -10.87 -10.52 27.40
N GLU A 541 -11.62 -9.55 27.93
CA GLU A 541 -11.20 -8.16 27.96
C GLU A 541 -9.92 -7.95 28.75
N ALA A 542 -9.82 -8.56 29.93
CA ALA A 542 -8.64 -8.46 30.77
C ALA A 542 -7.37 -8.97 30.05
N SER A 543 -7.47 -10.10 29.33
CA SER A 543 -6.36 -10.67 28.56
C SER A 543 -5.95 -9.78 27.39
N LEU A 544 -6.93 -9.23 26.67
CA LEU A 544 -6.69 -8.35 25.52
C LEU A 544 -6.14 -6.98 25.94
N ARG A 545 -6.65 -6.37 27.03
CA ARG A 545 -6.09 -5.14 27.59
C ARG A 545 -4.66 -5.35 28.09
N LYS A 546 -4.39 -6.50 28.73
CA LYS A 546 -3.03 -6.85 29.12
C LYS A 546 -2.07 -6.94 27.95
N ALA A 547 -2.53 -7.48 26.80
CA ALA A 547 -1.71 -7.51 25.57
C ALA A 547 -1.35 -6.09 25.11
N VAL A 548 -2.33 -5.18 25.07
CA VAL A 548 -2.12 -3.76 24.74
C VAL A 548 -1.17 -3.07 25.75
N ASP A 549 -1.35 -3.33 27.04
CA ASP A 549 -0.52 -2.72 28.10
C ASP A 549 0.95 -3.14 28.03
N ILE A 550 1.20 -4.39 27.65
CA ILE A 550 2.56 -4.92 27.53
C ILE A 550 3.24 -4.39 26.26
N HIS A 551 2.51 -4.37 25.14
CA HIS A 551 3.01 -3.93 23.84
C HIS A 551 2.16 -2.80 23.25
N PRO A 552 2.29 -1.56 23.73
CA PRO A 552 1.50 -0.42 23.27
C PRO A 552 1.83 0.02 21.82
N GLY A 553 2.84 -0.56 21.21
CA GLY A 553 3.18 -0.38 19.81
C GLY A 553 2.71 -1.54 18.92
N ASP A 554 2.01 -2.55 19.43
CA ASP A 554 1.57 -3.69 18.62
C ASP A 554 0.16 -3.44 18.03
N PHE A 555 0.10 -3.22 16.71
CA PHE A 555 -1.15 -3.11 15.96
C PHE A 555 -2.12 -4.25 16.26
N ARG A 556 -1.61 -5.50 16.35
CA ARG A 556 -2.44 -6.70 16.51
C ARG A 556 -3.18 -6.72 17.84
N ALA A 557 -2.53 -6.24 18.91
CA ALA A 557 -3.14 -6.16 20.24
C ALA A 557 -4.33 -5.20 20.23
N TYR A 558 -4.14 -3.98 19.69
CA TYR A 558 -5.21 -3.00 19.55
C TYR A 558 -6.34 -3.50 18.64
N ASN A 559 -5.98 -4.09 17.50
CA ASN A 559 -6.95 -4.60 16.56
C ASN A 559 -7.79 -5.75 17.16
N ARG A 560 -7.20 -6.62 17.95
CA ARG A 560 -7.91 -7.71 18.64
C ARG A 560 -8.83 -7.19 19.75
N LEU A 561 -8.36 -6.23 20.54
CA LEU A 561 -9.21 -5.59 21.56
C LEU A 561 -10.36 -4.82 20.90
N GLY A 562 -10.07 -4.06 19.84
CA GLY A 562 -11.08 -3.37 19.06
C GLY A 562 -12.13 -4.33 18.49
N SER A 563 -11.72 -5.47 17.94
CA SER A 563 -12.64 -6.49 17.41
C SER A 563 -13.50 -7.12 18.49
N PHE A 564 -12.96 -7.37 19.66
CA PHE A 564 -13.72 -7.87 20.81
C PHE A 564 -14.77 -6.85 21.26
N LEU A 565 -14.38 -5.57 21.40
CA LEU A 565 -15.28 -4.48 21.77
C LEU A 565 -16.38 -4.26 20.72
N PHE A 566 -16.02 -4.33 19.45
CA PHE A 566 -16.96 -4.26 18.33
C PHE A 566 -18.01 -5.38 18.39
N GLN A 567 -17.57 -6.63 18.58
CA GLN A 567 -18.47 -7.78 18.73
C GLN A 567 -19.35 -7.72 19.98
N SER A 568 -18.87 -7.01 21.02
CA SER A 568 -19.62 -6.74 22.26
C SER A 568 -20.58 -5.55 22.15
N GLY A 569 -20.70 -4.91 20.96
CA GLY A 569 -21.53 -3.74 20.73
C GLY A 569 -20.99 -2.42 21.30
N ARG A 570 -19.76 -2.40 21.80
CA ARG A 570 -19.06 -1.25 22.39
C ARG A 570 -18.32 -0.48 21.30
N PHE A 571 -19.07 0.09 20.35
CA PHE A 571 -18.52 0.63 19.11
C PHE A 571 -17.63 1.85 19.34
N GLU A 572 -17.94 2.73 20.28
CA GLU A 572 -17.12 3.91 20.61
C GLU A 572 -15.74 3.49 21.12
N GLU A 573 -15.69 2.50 22.00
CA GLU A 573 -14.44 1.98 22.53
C GLU A 573 -13.67 1.21 21.43
N ALA A 574 -14.38 0.50 20.56
CA ALA A 574 -13.77 -0.16 19.40
C ALA A 574 -13.10 0.86 18.46
N VAL A 575 -13.77 2.00 18.19
CA VAL A 575 -13.19 3.09 17.40
C VAL A 575 -11.90 3.60 18.04
N GLU A 576 -11.86 3.79 19.36
CA GLU A 576 -10.65 4.22 20.05
C GLU A 576 -9.49 3.23 19.84
N GLN A 577 -9.75 1.93 20.00
CA GLN A 577 -8.72 0.91 19.81
C GLN A 577 -8.26 0.82 18.34
N TYR A 578 -9.18 0.90 17.40
CA TYR A 578 -8.83 0.90 15.96
C TYR A 578 -8.09 2.18 15.56
N GLN A 579 -8.38 3.33 16.16
CA GLN A 579 -7.59 4.54 15.97
C GLN A 579 -6.15 4.36 16.46
N TYR A 580 -5.95 3.74 17.62
CA TYR A 580 -4.60 3.40 18.09
C TYR A 580 -3.91 2.44 17.11
N ALA A 581 -4.62 1.41 16.64
CA ALA A 581 -4.08 0.46 15.68
C ALA A 581 -3.58 1.15 14.40
N VAL A 582 -4.39 2.01 13.76
CA VAL A 582 -3.97 2.73 12.54
C VAL A 582 -2.95 3.84 12.84
N GLY A 583 -2.89 4.32 14.07
CA GLY A 583 -1.84 5.26 14.53
C GLY A 583 -0.48 4.58 14.62
N VAL A 584 -0.45 3.33 15.04
CA VAL A 584 0.75 2.48 15.12
C VAL A 584 1.18 2.04 13.71
N GLU A 585 0.27 1.49 12.90
CA GLU A 585 0.54 1.06 11.53
C GLU A 585 -0.30 1.86 10.49
N PRO A 586 0.13 3.06 10.09
CA PRO A 586 -0.64 3.91 9.19
C PRO A 586 -0.85 3.37 7.76
N ASN A 587 -0.16 2.30 7.40
CA ASN A 587 -0.28 1.65 6.10
C ASN A 587 -0.99 0.28 6.19
N ASN A 588 -1.73 0.02 7.26
CA ASN A 588 -2.47 -1.23 7.43
C ASN A 588 -3.92 -1.08 6.96
N MET A 589 -4.23 -1.66 5.81
CA MET A 589 -5.58 -1.63 5.21
C MET A 589 -6.65 -2.18 6.16
N ASN A 590 -6.37 -3.28 6.87
CA ASN A 590 -7.36 -3.93 7.74
C ASN A 590 -7.73 -3.06 8.94
N GLY A 591 -6.77 -2.31 9.49
CA GLY A 591 -7.02 -1.36 10.57
C GLY A 591 -8.03 -0.28 10.16
N TYR A 592 -7.82 0.33 9.00
CA TYR A 592 -8.77 1.31 8.47
C TYR A 592 -10.11 0.71 8.08
N GLY A 593 -10.14 -0.52 7.54
CA GLY A 593 -11.36 -1.24 7.25
C GLY A 593 -12.22 -1.46 8.53
N ASN A 594 -11.59 -1.92 9.61
CA ASN A 594 -12.24 -2.12 10.89
C ASN A 594 -12.71 -0.80 11.53
N LEU A 595 -11.88 0.24 11.45
CA LEU A 595 -12.23 1.59 11.90
C LEU A 595 -13.47 2.13 11.16
N GLY A 596 -13.49 1.98 9.83
CA GLY A 596 -14.61 2.36 8.99
C GLY A 596 -15.90 1.59 9.35
N ALA A 597 -15.80 0.29 9.57
CA ALA A 597 -16.94 -0.53 10.00
C ALA A 597 -17.50 -0.06 11.36
N ALA A 598 -16.65 0.25 12.33
CA ALA A 598 -17.07 0.77 13.62
C ALA A 598 -17.75 2.14 13.50
N TYR A 599 -17.22 3.05 12.69
CA TYR A 599 -17.88 4.32 12.40
C TYR A 599 -19.22 4.15 11.68
N THR A 600 -19.35 3.16 10.79
CA THR A 600 -20.61 2.86 10.10
C THR A 600 -21.71 2.51 11.12
N LEU A 601 -21.40 1.62 12.09
CA LEU A 601 -22.38 1.23 13.11
C LEU A 601 -22.70 2.35 14.11
N LEU A 602 -21.80 3.32 14.26
CA LEU A 602 -22.06 4.56 15.00
C LEU A 602 -22.82 5.63 14.18
N GLY A 603 -23.11 5.37 12.89
CA GLY A 603 -23.75 6.33 11.97
C GLY A 603 -22.86 7.54 11.60
N ASN A 604 -21.61 7.50 11.96
CA ASN A 604 -20.65 8.52 11.53
C ASN A 604 -20.15 8.18 10.10
N PHE A 605 -21.07 8.25 9.13
CA PHE A 605 -20.80 7.88 7.74
C PHE A 605 -19.70 8.70 7.08
N PRO A 606 -19.55 10.02 7.34
CA PRO A 606 -18.42 10.76 6.80
C PRO A 606 -17.06 10.24 7.28
N ALA A 607 -16.92 9.91 8.57
CA ALA A 607 -15.68 9.31 9.10
C ALA A 607 -15.49 7.88 8.60
N ALA A 608 -16.56 7.11 8.44
CA ALA A 608 -16.55 5.77 7.87
C ALA A 608 -16.04 5.80 6.41
N ALA A 609 -16.57 6.72 5.60
CA ALA A 609 -16.13 6.91 4.21
C ALA A 609 -14.65 7.27 4.14
N ALA A 610 -14.19 8.19 5.00
CA ALA A 610 -12.77 8.57 5.07
C ALA A 610 -11.87 7.39 5.45
N ALA A 611 -12.29 6.56 6.42
CA ALA A 611 -11.52 5.38 6.84
C ALA A 611 -11.49 4.30 5.74
N HIS A 612 -12.63 3.99 5.12
CA HIS A 612 -12.71 3.03 4.03
C HIS A 612 -11.96 3.51 2.78
N GLN A 613 -12.00 4.82 2.48
CA GLN A 613 -11.19 5.41 1.40
C GLN A 613 -9.70 5.23 1.69
N LYS A 614 -9.26 5.46 2.92
CA LYS A 614 -7.87 5.24 3.29
C LYS A 614 -7.45 3.77 3.17
N ALA A 615 -8.32 2.84 3.57
CA ALA A 615 -8.10 1.40 3.36
C ALA A 615 -7.97 1.07 1.86
N HIS A 616 -8.83 1.66 1.04
CA HIS A 616 -8.82 1.50 -0.41
C HIS A 616 -7.54 2.07 -1.06
N ASP A 617 -7.09 3.26 -0.65
CA ASP A 617 -5.88 3.90 -1.16
C ASP A 617 -4.61 3.06 -0.88
N ILE A 618 -4.59 2.33 0.24
CA ILE A 618 -3.51 1.42 0.60
C ILE A 618 -3.53 0.18 -0.31
N ALA A 619 -4.69 -0.44 -0.46
CA ALA A 619 -4.86 -1.61 -1.32
C ALA A 619 -6.32 -1.70 -1.84
N PRO A 620 -6.54 -1.42 -3.12
CA PRO A 620 -7.86 -1.58 -3.74
C PRO A 620 -8.21 -3.08 -3.82
N THR A 621 -9.22 -3.47 -3.05
CA THR A 621 -9.73 -4.85 -2.99
C THR A 621 -11.24 -4.87 -3.18
N LYS A 622 -11.80 -6.05 -3.48
CA LYS A 622 -13.24 -6.23 -3.53
C LYS A 622 -13.93 -5.73 -2.25
N ASN A 623 -13.37 -6.05 -1.09
CA ASN A 623 -13.93 -5.65 0.19
C ASN A 623 -13.86 -4.13 0.42
N SER A 624 -12.76 -3.46 0.01
CA SER A 624 -12.65 -2.01 0.13
C SER A 624 -13.69 -1.29 -0.74
N TYR A 625 -13.93 -1.77 -1.96
CA TYR A 625 -14.98 -1.25 -2.82
C TYR A 625 -16.39 -1.51 -2.24
N THR A 626 -16.65 -2.72 -1.73
CA THR A 626 -17.96 -3.05 -1.13
C THR A 626 -18.27 -2.15 0.07
N ASN A 627 -17.27 -1.94 0.94
CA ASN A 627 -17.44 -1.10 2.12
C ASN A 627 -17.65 0.38 1.76
N LEU A 628 -16.91 0.91 0.78
CA LEU A 628 -17.15 2.25 0.27
C LEU A 628 -18.53 2.39 -0.34
N GLY A 629 -18.95 1.43 -1.17
CA GLY A 629 -20.27 1.42 -1.77
C GLY A 629 -21.39 1.44 -0.72
N LEU A 630 -21.24 0.65 0.34
CA LEU A 630 -22.22 0.59 1.43
C LEU A 630 -22.32 1.93 2.18
N VAL A 631 -21.21 2.56 2.50
CA VAL A 631 -21.23 3.86 3.18
C VAL A 631 -21.82 4.94 2.29
N HIS A 632 -21.45 4.99 1.01
CA HIS A 632 -22.06 5.90 0.05
C HIS A 632 -23.56 5.69 -0.11
N TYR A 633 -24.01 4.44 -0.07
CA TYR A 633 -25.44 4.10 -0.08
C TYR A 633 -26.17 4.72 1.12
N TYR A 634 -25.65 4.56 2.35
CA TYR A 634 -26.24 5.16 3.55
C TYR A 634 -26.16 6.69 3.57
N MET A 635 -25.15 7.28 2.91
CA MET A 635 -25.05 8.74 2.73
C MET A 635 -25.99 9.29 1.65
N GLY A 636 -26.67 8.43 0.87
CA GLY A 636 -27.48 8.83 -0.28
C GLY A 636 -26.68 9.18 -1.53
N ASN A 637 -25.36 8.98 -1.54
CA ASN A 637 -24.47 9.21 -2.67
C ASN A 637 -24.56 8.03 -3.65
N LEU A 638 -25.72 7.87 -4.28
CA LEU A 638 -26.08 6.65 -5.01
C LEU A 638 -25.18 6.37 -6.22
N ASP A 639 -24.73 7.39 -6.94
CA ASP A 639 -23.83 7.21 -8.09
C ASP A 639 -22.49 6.64 -7.63
N ALA A 640 -21.90 7.15 -6.54
CA ALA A 640 -20.66 6.63 -5.96
C ALA A 640 -20.84 5.21 -5.41
N ALA A 641 -22.00 4.90 -4.84
CA ALA A 641 -22.34 3.56 -4.36
C ALA A 641 -22.41 2.56 -5.53
N ILE A 642 -23.09 2.92 -6.62
CA ILE A 642 -23.20 2.12 -7.84
C ILE A 642 -21.83 1.87 -8.46
N GLU A 643 -21.01 2.90 -8.60
CA GLU A 643 -19.64 2.79 -9.12
C GLU A 643 -18.79 1.84 -8.26
N SER A 644 -18.82 2.03 -6.94
CA SER A 644 -18.03 1.21 -6.02
C SER A 644 -18.45 -0.25 -6.06
N HIS A 645 -19.75 -0.55 -6.01
CA HIS A 645 -20.24 -1.94 -6.10
C HIS A 645 -19.96 -2.57 -7.47
N SER A 646 -20.01 -1.78 -8.55
CA SER A 646 -19.64 -2.25 -9.88
C SER A 646 -18.16 -2.66 -9.96
N ASN A 647 -17.27 -1.82 -9.42
CA ASN A 647 -15.84 -2.13 -9.32
C ASN A 647 -15.57 -3.37 -8.45
N ALA A 648 -16.35 -3.58 -7.37
CA ALA A 648 -16.26 -4.81 -6.58
C ALA A 648 -16.62 -6.06 -7.39
N ILE A 649 -17.65 -5.96 -8.23
CA ILE A 649 -18.09 -7.05 -9.13
C ILE A 649 -17.04 -7.32 -10.22
N ASP A 650 -16.38 -6.29 -10.75
CA ASP A 650 -15.33 -6.48 -11.77
C ASP A 650 -14.15 -7.28 -11.21
N LEU A 651 -13.82 -7.08 -9.92
CA LEU A 651 -12.79 -7.88 -9.24
C LEU A 651 -13.25 -9.30 -8.90
N LYS A 652 -14.53 -9.50 -8.58
CA LYS A 652 -15.10 -10.80 -8.26
C LYS A 652 -16.50 -10.95 -8.86
N PRO A 653 -16.61 -11.36 -10.14
CA PRO A 653 -17.88 -11.41 -10.87
C PRO A 653 -18.96 -12.32 -10.28
N ASN A 654 -18.56 -13.31 -9.49
CA ASN A 654 -19.45 -14.29 -8.88
C ASN A 654 -19.80 -13.98 -7.42
N ASP A 655 -19.61 -12.72 -6.97
CA ASP A 655 -19.98 -12.29 -5.62
C ASP A 655 -21.45 -11.84 -5.60
N TYR A 656 -22.31 -12.67 -5.04
CA TYR A 656 -23.75 -12.37 -5.00
C TYR A 656 -24.09 -11.18 -4.08
N LEU A 657 -23.29 -10.97 -2.99
CA LEU A 657 -23.51 -9.85 -2.07
C LEU A 657 -23.20 -8.51 -2.75
N ALA A 658 -22.09 -8.42 -3.49
CA ALA A 658 -21.77 -7.21 -4.23
C ALA A 658 -22.83 -6.89 -5.29
N ARG A 659 -23.40 -7.92 -5.95
CA ARG A 659 -24.52 -7.75 -6.89
C ARG A 659 -25.82 -7.33 -6.21
N SER A 660 -26.15 -7.91 -5.05
CA SER A 660 -27.33 -7.51 -4.27
C SER A 660 -27.22 -6.05 -3.84
N ASN A 661 -26.07 -5.65 -3.29
CA ASN A 661 -25.81 -4.27 -2.89
C ASN A 661 -25.88 -3.28 -4.07
N LEU A 662 -25.39 -3.69 -5.26
CA LEU A 662 -25.56 -2.91 -6.49
C LEU A 662 -27.05 -2.80 -6.87
N GLY A 663 -27.79 -3.89 -6.76
CA GLY A 663 -29.22 -3.92 -6.97
C GLY A 663 -29.98 -2.95 -6.06
N ASP A 664 -29.66 -2.93 -4.75
CA ASP A 664 -30.24 -2.02 -3.78
C ASP A 664 -29.90 -0.55 -4.11
N ALA A 665 -28.66 -0.24 -4.43
CA ALA A 665 -28.24 1.11 -4.80
C ALA A 665 -28.95 1.59 -6.09
N LEU A 666 -29.06 0.75 -7.11
CA LEU A 666 -29.79 1.03 -8.34
C LEU A 666 -31.30 1.20 -8.10
N TRP A 667 -31.89 0.37 -7.21
CA TRP A 667 -33.29 0.48 -6.86
C TRP A 667 -33.62 1.83 -6.21
N ILE A 668 -32.83 2.21 -5.21
CA ILE A 668 -33.01 3.51 -4.51
C ILE A 668 -32.72 4.68 -5.46
N ALA A 669 -31.84 4.53 -6.45
CA ALA A 669 -31.59 5.52 -7.51
C ALA A 669 -32.73 5.61 -8.55
N GLY A 670 -33.80 4.79 -8.46
CA GLY A 670 -34.89 4.75 -9.43
C GLY A 670 -34.57 4.01 -10.73
N ARG A 671 -33.45 3.28 -10.81
CA ARG A 671 -33.01 2.49 -11.97
C ARG A 671 -33.50 1.04 -11.85
N GLU A 672 -34.82 0.87 -11.74
CA GLU A 672 -35.45 -0.41 -11.36
C GLU A 672 -35.15 -1.57 -12.31
N ASP A 673 -35.11 -1.34 -13.64
CA ASP A 673 -34.85 -2.39 -14.62
C ASP A 673 -33.41 -2.95 -14.46
N GLU A 674 -32.45 -2.08 -14.20
CA GLU A 674 -31.06 -2.45 -13.96
C GLU A 674 -30.92 -3.17 -12.61
N ALA A 675 -31.58 -2.69 -11.57
CA ALA A 675 -31.62 -3.34 -10.26
C ALA A 675 -32.15 -4.79 -10.37
N ARG A 676 -33.27 -4.97 -11.08
CA ARG A 676 -33.85 -6.30 -11.30
C ARG A 676 -32.92 -7.25 -12.06
N LEU A 677 -32.09 -6.71 -12.97
CA LEU A 677 -31.10 -7.52 -13.68
C LEU A 677 -30.02 -8.02 -12.72
N GLU A 678 -29.48 -7.15 -11.84
CA GLU A 678 -28.47 -7.53 -10.87
C GLU A 678 -29.03 -8.48 -9.79
N PHE A 679 -30.25 -8.27 -9.32
CA PHE A 679 -30.92 -9.21 -8.42
C PHE A 679 -31.12 -10.61 -9.05
N LYS A 680 -31.45 -10.70 -10.33
CA LYS A 680 -31.55 -12.01 -11.02
C LYS A 680 -30.20 -12.73 -11.08
N LYS A 681 -29.11 -12.00 -11.34
CA LYS A 681 -27.77 -12.57 -11.32
C LYS A 681 -27.36 -13.01 -9.90
N ALA A 682 -27.67 -12.20 -8.89
CA ALA A 682 -27.43 -12.52 -7.51
C ALA A 682 -28.23 -13.76 -7.06
N GLU A 683 -29.51 -13.86 -7.43
CA GLU A 683 -30.36 -15.03 -7.15
C GLU A 683 -29.68 -16.34 -7.59
N ALA A 684 -29.22 -16.38 -8.85
CA ALA A 684 -28.58 -17.60 -9.38
C ALA A 684 -27.29 -17.97 -8.62
N LEU A 685 -26.53 -16.99 -8.19
CA LEU A 685 -25.28 -17.21 -7.47
C LEU A 685 -25.52 -17.69 -6.04
N VAL A 686 -26.48 -17.07 -5.32
CA VAL A 686 -26.79 -17.52 -3.95
C VAL A 686 -27.52 -18.85 -3.91
N GLU A 687 -28.33 -19.20 -4.92
CA GLU A 687 -28.89 -20.54 -5.09
C GLU A 687 -27.79 -21.57 -5.25
N SER A 688 -26.75 -21.27 -6.04
CA SER A 688 -25.61 -22.16 -6.18
C SER A 688 -24.83 -22.33 -4.85
N ALA A 689 -24.67 -21.25 -4.07
CA ALA A 689 -24.06 -21.31 -2.74
C ALA A 689 -24.87 -22.20 -1.77
N LEU A 690 -26.20 -22.09 -1.80
CA LEU A 690 -27.08 -22.92 -0.98
C LEU A 690 -27.14 -24.38 -1.43
N GLN A 691 -26.76 -24.71 -2.67
CA GLN A 691 -26.57 -26.11 -3.07
C GLN A 691 -25.37 -26.74 -2.37
N VAL A 692 -24.33 -25.95 -2.09
CA VAL A 692 -23.13 -26.39 -1.36
C VAL A 692 -23.39 -26.43 0.14
N ASN A 693 -24.01 -25.40 0.70
CA ASN A 693 -24.40 -25.34 2.12
C ASN A 693 -25.90 -25.03 2.28
N PRO A 694 -26.77 -26.07 2.26
CA PRO A 694 -28.22 -25.91 2.29
C PRO A 694 -28.78 -25.37 3.61
N ASN A 695 -27.98 -25.35 4.66
CA ASN A 695 -28.38 -24.97 6.01
C ASN A 695 -27.72 -23.68 6.49
N ASP A 696 -27.31 -22.82 5.58
CA ASP A 696 -26.80 -21.48 5.92
C ASP A 696 -27.94 -20.48 6.04
N PRO A 697 -28.31 -20.07 7.25
CA PRO A 697 -29.42 -19.13 7.45
C PRO A 697 -29.15 -17.75 6.84
N PHE A 698 -27.92 -17.30 6.81
CA PHE A 698 -27.59 -15.97 6.27
C PHE A 698 -27.77 -15.95 4.74
N SER A 699 -27.24 -16.92 4.02
CA SER A 699 -27.51 -17.04 2.58
C SER A 699 -29.00 -17.22 2.26
N MET A 700 -29.78 -17.86 3.17
CA MET A 700 -31.25 -17.94 3.01
C MET A 700 -31.91 -16.57 3.16
N MET A 701 -31.49 -15.76 4.13
CA MET A 701 -31.99 -14.40 4.31
C MET A 701 -31.68 -13.50 3.11
N ASP A 702 -30.44 -13.57 2.61
CA ASP A 702 -30.02 -12.83 1.41
C ASP A 702 -30.86 -13.23 0.19
N LEU A 703 -31.08 -14.54 -0.02
CA LEU A 703 -31.93 -15.04 -1.10
C LEU A 703 -33.38 -14.59 -0.94
N ALA A 704 -33.90 -14.59 0.28
CA ALA A 704 -35.24 -14.12 0.58
C ALA A 704 -35.43 -12.64 0.23
N TRP A 705 -34.47 -11.79 0.59
CA TRP A 705 -34.47 -10.38 0.22
C TRP A 705 -34.45 -10.20 -1.31
N ILE A 706 -33.49 -10.83 -1.98
CA ILE A 706 -33.35 -10.79 -3.45
C ILE A 706 -34.66 -11.21 -4.12
N ARG A 707 -35.32 -12.28 -3.62
CA ARG A 707 -36.62 -12.75 -4.14
C ARG A 707 -37.77 -11.76 -3.88
N ALA A 708 -37.74 -11.10 -2.72
CA ALA A 708 -38.73 -10.04 -2.43
C ALA A 708 -38.59 -8.87 -3.39
N MET A 709 -37.33 -8.48 -3.73
CA MET A 709 -37.06 -7.43 -4.72
C MET A 709 -37.44 -7.83 -6.14
N LEU A 710 -37.50 -9.11 -6.43
CA LEU A 710 -38.00 -9.70 -7.69
C LEU A 710 -39.50 -10.02 -7.65
N ASP A 711 -40.24 -9.53 -6.64
CA ASP A 711 -41.71 -9.74 -6.42
C ASP A 711 -42.12 -11.22 -6.19
N LYS A 712 -41.16 -12.07 -5.77
CA LYS A 712 -41.39 -13.51 -5.43
C LYS A 712 -41.68 -13.68 -3.94
N HIS A 713 -42.69 -13.00 -3.44
CA HIS A 713 -42.97 -12.82 -2.01
C HIS A 713 -43.27 -14.13 -1.24
N GLU A 714 -43.95 -15.09 -1.85
CA GLU A 714 -44.25 -16.38 -1.21
C GLU A 714 -42.96 -17.18 -0.96
N SER A 715 -42.11 -17.28 -1.99
CA SER A 715 -40.84 -17.97 -1.86
C SER A 715 -39.82 -17.27 -0.94
N ALA A 716 -39.92 -15.93 -0.83
CA ALA A 716 -39.12 -15.17 0.13
C ALA A 716 -39.52 -15.51 1.58
N ARG A 717 -40.83 -15.60 1.88
CA ARG A 717 -41.34 -15.96 3.19
C ARG A 717 -40.95 -17.39 3.59
N ASP A 718 -41.10 -18.36 2.69
CA ASP A 718 -40.68 -19.75 2.96
C ASP A 718 -39.21 -19.86 3.38
N LEU A 719 -38.33 -19.08 2.73
CA LEU A 719 -36.92 -19.01 3.08
C LEU A 719 -36.70 -18.38 4.46
N MET A 720 -37.44 -17.30 4.77
CA MET A 720 -37.35 -16.63 6.07
C MET A 720 -37.85 -17.53 7.22
N ASP A 721 -38.92 -18.30 7.01
CA ASP A 721 -39.41 -19.25 8.00
C ASP A 721 -38.35 -20.31 8.32
N ARG A 722 -37.65 -20.79 7.31
CA ARG A 722 -36.54 -21.74 7.49
C ARG A 722 -35.34 -21.09 8.20
N ALA A 723 -34.92 -19.90 7.77
CA ALA A 723 -33.82 -19.17 8.38
C ALA A 723 -34.11 -18.87 9.85
N ARG A 724 -35.36 -18.43 10.19
CA ARG A 724 -35.81 -18.16 11.56
C ARG A 724 -35.79 -19.43 12.43
N GLY A 725 -36.13 -20.58 11.86
CA GLY A 725 -36.04 -21.88 12.57
C GLY A 725 -34.58 -22.25 12.93
N MET A 726 -33.58 -21.76 12.16
CA MET A 726 -32.17 -22.04 12.39
C MET A 726 -31.47 -20.97 13.25
N ALA A 727 -31.88 -19.71 13.13
CA ALA A 727 -31.32 -18.57 13.84
C ALA A 727 -32.38 -17.71 14.53
N PRO A 728 -33.14 -18.28 15.53
CA PRO A 728 -34.26 -17.58 16.13
C PRO A 728 -33.87 -16.41 17.02
N ASP A 729 -32.63 -16.33 17.45
CA ASP A 729 -32.14 -15.25 18.32
C ASP A 729 -31.29 -14.23 17.58
N ASP A 730 -31.06 -14.43 16.29
CA ASP A 730 -30.29 -13.49 15.48
C ASP A 730 -31.13 -12.27 15.08
N PRO A 731 -30.74 -11.03 15.43
CA PRO A 731 -31.53 -9.84 15.13
C PRO A 731 -31.67 -9.57 13.62
N TYR A 732 -30.75 -10.04 12.79
CA TYR A 732 -30.83 -9.90 11.33
C TYR A 732 -32.01 -10.68 10.74
N THR A 733 -32.38 -11.79 11.34
CA THR A 733 -33.58 -12.56 10.91
C THR A 733 -34.80 -11.70 10.90
N TYR A 734 -35.04 -10.94 11.97
CA TYR A 734 -36.22 -10.09 12.10
C TYR A 734 -36.10 -8.79 11.29
N TYR A 735 -34.90 -8.29 11.11
CA TYR A 735 -34.65 -7.17 10.20
C TYR A 735 -35.05 -7.53 8.77
N TYR A 736 -34.58 -8.66 8.24
CA TYR A 736 -34.97 -9.12 6.90
C TYR A 736 -36.47 -9.41 6.77
N ASP A 737 -37.08 -9.98 7.79
CA ASP A 737 -38.54 -10.14 7.83
C ASP A 737 -39.27 -8.79 7.67
N GLY A 738 -38.85 -7.77 8.43
CA GLY A 738 -39.39 -6.42 8.34
C GLY A 738 -39.26 -5.80 6.95
N MET A 739 -38.09 -5.95 6.34
CA MET A 739 -37.83 -5.48 4.98
C MET A 739 -38.72 -6.17 3.96
N ILE A 740 -38.86 -7.50 4.05
CA ILE A 740 -39.63 -8.32 3.12
C ILE A 740 -41.14 -8.07 3.28
N PHE A 741 -41.65 -7.95 4.51
CA PHE A 741 -43.05 -7.56 4.74
C PHE A 741 -43.38 -6.17 4.18
N LEU A 742 -42.45 -5.21 4.40
CA LEU A 742 -42.64 -3.86 3.86
C LEU A 742 -42.67 -3.88 2.34
N ARG A 743 -41.78 -4.63 1.72
CA ARG A 743 -41.70 -4.79 0.26
C ARG A 743 -42.97 -5.46 -0.32
N ALA A 744 -43.63 -6.36 0.45
CA ALA A 744 -44.90 -6.99 0.11
C ALA A 744 -46.11 -6.07 0.39
N GLY A 745 -45.91 -4.89 0.96
CA GLY A 745 -46.99 -3.95 1.32
C GLY A 745 -47.64 -4.20 2.67
N ASP A 746 -47.13 -5.17 3.45
CA ASP A 746 -47.66 -5.48 4.81
C ASP A 746 -46.88 -4.67 5.86
N LYS A 747 -47.34 -3.42 6.04
CA LYS A 747 -46.69 -2.46 6.93
C LYS A 747 -46.79 -2.87 8.41
N GLU A 748 -47.88 -3.48 8.85
CA GLU A 748 -48.06 -3.85 10.26
C GLU A 748 -47.09 -4.97 10.64
N SER A 749 -47.05 -6.05 9.85
CA SER A 749 -46.09 -7.14 10.07
C SER A 749 -44.64 -6.67 9.96
N ALA A 750 -44.36 -5.68 9.09
CA ALA A 750 -43.02 -5.08 8.98
C ALA A 750 -42.64 -4.38 10.29
N LEU A 751 -43.54 -3.58 10.88
CA LEU A 751 -43.28 -2.88 12.15
C LEU A 751 -43.12 -3.87 13.31
N ASP A 752 -43.92 -4.94 13.37
CA ASP A 752 -43.76 -6.00 14.36
C ASP A 752 -42.39 -6.66 14.31
N ALA A 753 -41.93 -7.01 13.09
CA ALA A 753 -40.64 -7.64 12.90
C ALA A 753 -39.48 -6.69 13.23
N LEU A 754 -39.54 -5.42 12.82
CA LEU A 754 -38.52 -4.42 13.11
C LEU A 754 -38.41 -4.09 14.61
N GLU A 755 -39.54 -4.14 15.34
CA GLU A 755 -39.54 -3.98 16.79
C GLU A 755 -38.78 -5.14 17.46
N ILE A 756 -39.07 -6.39 17.07
CA ILE A 756 -38.36 -7.56 17.56
C ILE A 756 -36.87 -7.50 17.20
N ALA A 757 -36.52 -7.08 15.97
CA ALA A 757 -35.12 -6.89 15.56
C ALA A 757 -34.41 -5.92 16.51
N ALA A 758 -35.02 -4.77 16.81
CA ALA A 758 -34.47 -3.78 17.71
C ALA A 758 -34.35 -4.27 19.17
N GLU A 759 -35.32 -5.06 19.65
CA GLU A 759 -35.28 -5.69 20.98
C GLU A 759 -34.15 -6.74 21.08
N LYS A 760 -33.91 -7.48 20.01
CA LYS A 760 -32.81 -8.46 19.92
C LYS A 760 -31.44 -7.85 19.67
N GLY A 761 -31.33 -6.52 19.52
CA GLY A 761 -30.09 -5.80 19.44
C GLY A 761 -29.69 -5.34 18.03
N TYR A 762 -30.58 -5.39 17.04
CA TYR A 762 -30.28 -4.72 15.76
C TYR A 762 -30.17 -3.22 15.99
N SER A 763 -29.17 -2.61 15.33
CA SER A 763 -28.89 -1.18 15.51
C SER A 763 -30.07 -0.32 15.10
N ARG A 764 -30.67 0.39 16.08
CA ARG A 764 -31.76 1.31 15.85
C ARG A 764 -31.38 2.46 14.91
N LEU A 765 -30.15 2.88 14.98
CA LEU A 765 -29.59 3.86 14.07
C LEU A 765 -29.58 3.34 12.62
N MET A 766 -29.17 2.10 12.42
CA MET A 766 -29.18 1.49 11.08
C MET A 766 -30.59 1.33 10.54
N LEU A 767 -31.57 0.97 11.39
CA LEU A 767 -33.00 0.98 11.00
C LEU A 767 -33.43 2.37 10.52
N ASN A 768 -33.06 3.42 11.26
CA ASN A 768 -33.48 4.80 10.91
C ASN A 768 -32.82 5.31 9.63
N THR A 769 -31.61 4.83 9.31
CA THR A 769 -30.86 5.28 8.14
C THR A 769 -31.14 4.46 6.89
N GLU A 770 -31.68 3.24 7.02
CA GLU A 770 -31.95 2.33 5.91
C GLU A 770 -32.85 2.99 4.84
N PRO A 771 -32.37 3.17 3.60
CA PRO A 771 -33.16 3.84 2.55
C PRO A 771 -34.48 3.11 2.20
N HIS A 772 -34.50 1.78 2.22
CA HIS A 772 -35.71 1.01 1.96
C HIS A 772 -36.78 1.21 3.01
N LEU A 773 -36.44 1.63 4.25
CA LEU A 773 -37.39 1.94 5.32
C LEU A 773 -37.84 3.40 5.32
N ALA A 774 -37.43 4.20 4.32
CA ALA A 774 -37.74 5.63 4.26
C ALA A 774 -39.26 5.94 4.37
N THR A 775 -40.13 5.08 3.85
CA THR A 775 -41.59 5.22 3.92
C THR A 775 -42.16 5.08 5.35
N LEU A 776 -41.39 4.46 6.25
CA LEU A 776 -41.77 4.28 7.64
C LEU A 776 -41.35 5.43 8.56
N ARG A 777 -40.44 6.32 8.13
CA ARG A 777 -39.86 7.38 9.00
C ARG A 777 -40.91 8.33 9.61
N ASN A 778 -42.02 8.53 8.92
CA ASN A 778 -43.15 9.35 9.44
C ASN A 778 -44.17 8.57 10.26
N ASP A 779 -43.96 7.27 10.48
CA ASP A 779 -44.86 6.45 11.28
C ASP A 779 -44.52 6.58 12.76
N PRO A 780 -45.50 6.91 13.63
CA PRO A 780 -45.28 7.07 15.07
C PRO A 780 -44.73 5.81 15.75
N ARG A 781 -45.13 4.61 15.30
CA ARG A 781 -44.67 3.33 15.83
C ARG A 781 -43.20 3.09 15.45
N PHE A 782 -42.85 3.36 14.18
CA PHE A 782 -41.44 3.27 13.74
C PHE A 782 -40.56 4.28 14.50
N ALA A 783 -41.02 5.51 14.69
CA ALA A 783 -40.33 6.50 15.48
C ALA A 783 -40.05 6.03 16.93
N ALA A 784 -41.00 5.32 17.55
CA ALA A 784 -40.81 4.74 18.88
C ALA A 784 -39.82 3.54 18.87
N ILE A 785 -39.80 2.75 17.78
CA ILE A 785 -38.84 1.65 17.61
C ILE A 785 -37.39 2.19 17.54
N VAL A 786 -37.16 3.24 16.73
CA VAL A 786 -35.80 3.76 16.52
C VAL A 786 -35.32 4.70 17.61
N ASN A 787 -36.23 5.37 18.32
CA ASN A 787 -35.98 6.29 19.44
C ASN A 787 -36.87 5.92 20.65
N PRO A 788 -36.58 4.82 21.35
CA PRO A 788 -37.28 4.53 22.59
C PRO A 788 -36.87 5.58 23.61
N GLY A 789 -37.81 6.38 24.08
CA GLY A 789 -37.60 7.50 24.98
C GLY A 789 -36.69 7.26 26.17
#